data_6bd38388c019a188a695bccb4f4b1da4
#
_entry.id   6bd38388c019a188a695bccb4f4b1da4
#
_cell.length_a   1.000
_cell.length_b   1.000
_cell.length_c   1.000
_cell.angle_alpha   90.00
_cell.angle_beta   90.00
_cell.angle_gamma   90.00
#
_symmetry.space_group_name_H-M   'P 1'
#
loop_
_entity.id
_entity.type
_entity.pdbx_description
1 polymer ?
#
loop_
_entity_poly.entity_id
_entity_poly.type
_entity_poly.pdbx_seq_one_letter_code
_entity_poly.pdbx_strand_id
1 'polypeptide(L)'
;MTHTEQGAAQTPTITTVLVANRGEIARRVFTTARHRGLSTVAVYSDADQNEPFAREADAAVRLPGNAPGETYLNADAVLDAARRAGADAIHPGYGFLSENAGFARAVIDAGLVWIGPSPEAIDAMGSKTEAKKLMEAAGVPVLTNLDTAEITEEMLPVLVKASAGGGGRGMRVVRTLDELESETSAAVREAESAFGDGTVFIERYIESGRHIEVQLMADNHGGVWAVGERECSIQRRHQKVIEEAPSPLVERVDGMRDRLFEAARAAAHAIGYSGAGTVEFLANDKGEFFFLEVNTRLQVEHPVTEATTGLDLVGLQFDVAAGFHLPSENPPALDGWAVEARVYAEDPRHDYRPMSGEVLRFDFDDVVSSFTGPHVPGIRLDAGPETAPGRPAVVGVNYDAMLAKVISWAPTRAEAVGRLSGALRRARVHGLGTNRDQLVRILDDADFRAGDINTAFLESTHTEVSTVPLADDDTVSVSAFAAAVVAEADATSTRPTRHVRAGFRLFGDARTTHRYTVGQGSGDAENGVDVDVVRSSRSSGGESVTLGSDRNVRLVAVTPPDGVNRDTGTPATVILEVDGIRRTLTVHRYPGGGVGVDSALGPVMLTERPRYDDPSDIVAEGALVAPMPGTVTSVSVTVGDEVTTGQKLMTIEAMKMEHTISATTDGTVSSLAAATGDHIETGTLLAVIDSPDASDTDNQTDN
;
A
#
# COMPACT_ATOMS: atom_id res chain seq x y z
N MET A 1 55.89 24.17 30.32
CA MET A 1 55.31 23.07 29.54
C MET A 1 53.80 23.11 29.76
N THR A 2 53.14 23.76 28.85
CA THR A 2 51.66 23.90 28.85
C THR A 2 51.10 22.77 28.00
N HIS A 3 50.51 21.78 28.66
CA HIS A 3 49.69 20.78 28.01
C HIS A 3 48.38 21.46 27.50
N THR A 4 48.30 21.66 26.23
CA THR A 4 47.02 21.92 25.55
C THR A 4 46.21 20.63 25.60
N GLU A 5 45.20 20.59 26.45
CA GLU A 5 44.13 19.59 26.37
C GLU A 5 43.42 19.83 25.00
N GLN A 6 43.65 18.91 24.06
CA GLN A 6 42.79 18.78 22.94
C GLN A 6 41.43 18.35 23.51
N GLY A 7 40.43 19.25 23.44
CA GLY A 7 39.06 18.95 23.83
C GLY A 7 38.58 17.74 23.06
N ALA A 8 38.27 16.66 23.77
CA ALA A 8 37.51 15.55 23.21
C ALA A 8 36.23 16.15 22.66
N ALA A 9 35.96 15.94 21.36
CA ALA A 9 34.70 16.33 20.74
C ALA A 9 33.59 15.66 21.56
N GLN A 10 32.72 16.47 22.18
CA GLN A 10 31.61 15.92 22.95
C GLN A 10 30.70 15.17 21.97
N THR A 11 30.49 13.90 22.22
CA THR A 11 29.51 13.07 21.50
C THR A 11 28.15 13.79 21.55
N PRO A 12 27.50 14.07 20.43
CA PRO A 12 26.24 14.78 20.42
C PRO A 12 25.19 13.96 21.20
N THR A 13 24.58 14.57 22.18
CA THR A 13 23.53 13.92 22.98
C THR A 13 22.19 14.24 22.32
N ILE A 14 21.54 13.23 21.74
CA ILE A 14 20.17 13.37 21.21
C ILE A 14 19.22 13.26 22.39
N THR A 15 18.33 14.22 22.56
CA THR A 15 17.29 14.24 23.59
C THR A 15 15.89 14.38 23.02
N THR A 16 15.76 15.09 21.89
CA THR A 16 14.47 15.36 21.25
C THR A 16 14.60 15.20 19.73
N VAL A 17 13.91 14.21 19.17
CA VAL A 17 13.95 13.92 17.74
C VAL A 17 12.68 14.40 17.04
N LEU A 18 12.84 15.20 15.98
CA LEU A 18 11.78 15.48 15.02
C LEU A 18 11.83 14.44 13.92
N VAL A 19 10.67 13.84 13.60
CA VAL A 19 10.53 12.93 12.44
C VAL A 19 9.96 13.73 11.27
N ALA A 20 10.80 13.95 10.26
CA ALA A 20 10.42 14.68 9.03
C ALA A 20 9.67 13.76 8.05
N ASN A 21 8.62 13.13 8.55
CA ASN A 21 7.82 12.14 7.82
C ASN A 21 6.43 11.99 8.45
N ARG A 22 5.60 11.07 7.91
CA ARG A 22 4.22 10.84 8.32
C ARG A 22 3.89 9.35 8.42
N GLY A 23 2.66 9.06 8.83
CA GLY A 23 2.10 7.71 8.78
C GLY A 23 2.84 6.69 9.65
N GLU A 24 2.96 5.47 9.15
CA GLU A 24 3.50 4.34 9.93
C GLU A 24 4.99 4.51 10.26
N ILE A 25 5.80 5.12 9.35
CA ILE A 25 7.23 5.30 9.62
C ILE A 25 7.49 6.32 10.73
N ALA A 26 6.67 7.36 10.86
CA ALA A 26 6.78 8.28 11.98
C ALA A 26 6.49 7.54 13.29
N ARG A 27 5.44 6.73 13.36
CA ARG A 27 5.11 5.88 14.52
C ARG A 27 6.23 4.89 14.85
N ARG A 28 6.81 4.27 13.81
CA ARG A 28 7.96 3.36 13.93
C ARG A 28 9.15 4.02 14.63
N VAL A 29 9.53 5.20 14.15
CA VAL A 29 10.65 5.96 14.73
C VAL A 29 10.32 6.43 16.14
N PHE A 30 9.11 6.92 16.40
CA PHE A 30 8.68 7.33 17.75
C PHE A 30 8.73 6.16 18.74
N THR A 31 8.40 4.96 18.32
CA THR A 31 8.46 3.77 19.18
C THR A 31 9.87 3.53 19.69
N THR A 32 10.87 3.52 18.81
CA THR A 32 12.29 3.38 19.23
C THR A 32 12.76 4.58 20.05
N ALA A 33 12.41 5.81 19.66
CA ALA A 33 12.78 7.01 20.42
C ALA A 33 12.29 6.95 21.87
N ARG A 34 11.02 6.58 22.07
CA ARG A 34 10.45 6.41 23.43
C ARG A 34 11.11 5.31 24.22
N HIS A 35 11.40 4.15 23.61
CA HIS A 35 12.12 3.07 24.29
C HIS A 35 13.51 3.51 24.77
N ARG A 36 14.10 4.50 24.11
CA ARG A 36 15.39 5.12 24.48
C ARG A 36 15.25 6.33 25.41
N GLY A 37 14.03 6.70 25.77
CA GLY A 37 13.76 7.86 26.64
C GLY A 37 13.93 9.21 25.95
N LEU A 38 13.87 9.24 24.60
CA LEU A 38 13.93 10.47 23.82
C LEU A 38 12.54 11.08 23.69
N SER A 39 12.45 12.41 23.70
CA SER A 39 11.22 13.15 23.34
C SER A 39 11.02 13.13 21.83
N THR A 40 9.76 13.10 21.41
CA THR A 40 9.36 12.95 20.01
C THR A 40 8.59 14.17 19.50
N VAL A 41 8.89 14.61 18.28
CA VAL A 41 8.22 15.71 17.61
C VAL A 41 7.69 15.23 16.25
N ALA A 42 6.38 15.36 16.04
CA ALA A 42 5.75 15.17 14.73
C ALA A 42 5.68 16.48 13.96
N VAL A 43 5.72 16.39 12.64
CA VAL A 43 5.22 17.45 11.73
C VAL A 43 4.02 16.90 11.00
N TYR A 44 2.98 17.72 10.77
CA TYR A 44 1.75 17.26 10.11
C TYR A 44 1.14 18.33 9.21
N SER A 45 0.63 17.91 8.04
CA SER A 45 -0.17 18.72 7.14
C SER A 45 -1.60 18.89 7.64
N ASP A 46 -2.38 19.76 6.99
CA ASP A 46 -3.79 19.93 7.36
C ASP A 46 -4.60 18.64 7.18
N ALA A 47 -4.29 17.84 6.17
CA ALA A 47 -4.91 16.54 5.94
C ALA A 47 -4.56 15.53 7.06
N ASP A 48 -3.38 15.61 7.66
CA ASP A 48 -2.89 14.67 8.65
C ASP A 48 -3.16 15.08 10.11
N GLN A 49 -3.86 16.17 10.37
CA GLN A 49 -4.05 16.69 11.73
C GLN A 49 -4.67 15.69 12.71
N ASN A 50 -5.46 14.75 12.22
CA ASN A 50 -6.15 13.73 13.02
C ASN A 50 -5.46 12.35 12.97
N GLU A 51 -4.37 12.22 12.23
CA GLU A 51 -3.64 10.97 12.10
C GLU A 51 -3.01 10.53 13.43
N PRO A 52 -2.88 9.21 13.67
CA PRO A 52 -2.31 8.67 14.91
C PRO A 52 -0.93 9.25 15.24
N PHE A 53 -0.02 9.32 14.27
CA PHE A 53 1.34 9.79 14.49
C PHE A 53 1.41 11.23 15.00
N ALA A 54 0.49 12.12 14.55
CA ALA A 54 0.45 13.50 14.99
C ALA A 54 -0.03 13.62 16.45
N ARG A 55 -0.82 12.66 16.94
CA ARG A 55 -1.35 12.62 18.31
C ARG A 55 -0.45 11.86 19.29
N GLU A 56 0.35 10.91 18.77
CA GLU A 56 1.23 10.07 19.59
C GLU A 56 2.53 10.75 19.98
N ALA A 57 3.04 11.70 19.20
CA ALA A 57 4.24 12.43 19.52
C ALA A 57 4.06 13.31 20.77
N ASP A 58 5.17 13.57 21.52
CA ASP A 58 5.15 14.44 22.68
C ASP A 58 4.85 15.90 22.30
N ALA A 59 5.25 16.31 21.10
CA ALA A 59 4.87 17.57 20.48
C ALA A 59 4.58 17.38 18.99
N ALA A 60 3.68 18.20 18.43
CA ALA A 60 3.37 18.17 17.01
C ALA A 60 3.28 19.58 16.44
N VAL A 61 3.88 19.80 15.30
CA VAL A 61 3.95 21.11 14.62
C VAL A 61 3.24 21.03 13.28
N ARG A 62 2.23 21.88 13.09
CA ARG A 62 1.49 22.00 11.85
C ARG A 62 2.37 22.60 10.74
N LEU A 63 2.39 21.95 9.59
CA LEU A 63 2.88 22.47 8.31
C LEU A 63 1.64 22.90 7.50
N PRO A 64 1.42 24.20 7.29
CA PRO A 64 0.20 24.67 6.63
C PRO A 64 0.11 24.18 5.18
N GLY A 65 -1.06 23.70 4.77
CA GLY A 65 -1.34 23.18 3.43
C GLY A 65 -1.45 21.66 3.41
N ASN A 66 -1.69 21.13 2.20
CA ASN A 66 -1.88 19.68 1.95
C ASN A 66 -0.89 19.15 0.92
N ALA A 67 -0.48 19.96 -0.06
CA ALA A 67 0.43 19.50 -1.09
C ALA A 67 1.81 19.15 -0.48
N PRO A 68 2.44 18.03 -0.91
CA PRO A 68 3.76 17.65 -0.42
C PRO A 68 4.80 18.76 -0.52
N GLY A 69 4.81 19.55 -1.63
CA GLY A 69 5.72 20.67 -1.82
C GLY A 69 5.55 21.83 -0.85
N GLU A 70 4.36 22.00 -0.28
CA GLU A 70 4.09 23.01 0.74
C GLU A 70 4.45 22.50 2.15
N THR A 71 4.45 21.19 2.35
CA THR A 71 4.52 20.52 3.66
C THR A 71 5.79 19.66 3.81
N TYR A 72 5.69 18.36 3.60
CA TYR A 72 6.77 17.39 3.88
C TYR A 72 7.98 17.48 2.94
N LEU A 73 7.88 18.14 1.79
CA LEU A 73 8.98 18.47 0.88
C LEU A 73 9.51 19.90 1.07
N ASN A 74 8.94 20.67 2.01
CA ASN A 74 9.37 22.02 2.32
C ASN A 74 10.43 21.98 3.44
N ALA A 75 11.71 21.98 3.05
CA ALA A 75 12.83 21.90 3.97
C ALA A 75 12.83 23.04 5.01
N ASP A 76 12.51 24.28 4.60
CA ASP A 76 12.50 25.44 5.49
C ASP A 76 11.41 25.33 6.55
N ALA A 77 10.21 24.84 6.16
CA ALA A 77 9.10 24.64 7.09
C ALA A 77 9.43 23.54 8.12
N VAL A 78 10.09 22.45 7.71
CA VAL A 78 10.52 21.38 8.62
C VAL A 78 11.61 21.88 9.58
N LEU A 79 12.59 22.65 9.11
CA LEU A 79 13.62 23.24 9.97
C LEU A 79 13.06 24.27 10.96
N ASP A 80 12.09 25.08 10.54
CA ASP A 80 11.39 26.00 11.45
C ASP A 80 10.62 25.23 12.53
N ALA A 81 9.93 24.13 12.13
CA ALA A 81 9.24 23.26 13.08
C ALA A 81 10.20 22.66 14.11
N ALA A 82 11.39 22.21 13.70
CA ALA A 82 12.40 21.68 14.60
C ALA A 82 12.87 22.73 15.63
N ARG A 83 13.17 23.95 15.18
CA ARG A 83 13.57 25.06 16.07
C ARG A 83 12.44 25.41 17.06
N ARG A 84 11.21 25.52 16.60
CA ARG A 84 10.05 25.86 17.43
C ARG A 84 9.74 24.81 18.49
N ALA A 85 9.93 23.53 18.14
CA ALA A 85 9.71 22.43 19.06
C ALA A 85 10.92 22.13 19.96
N GLY A 86 12.06 22.78 19.74
CA GLY A 86 13.29 22.52 20.51
C GLY A 86 13.91 21.15 20.22
N ALA A 87 13.71 20.60 19.02
CA ALA A 87 14.36 19.37 18.60
C ALA A 87 15.85 19.58 18.40
N ASP A 88 16.66 18.60 18.79
CA ASP A 88 18.12 18.58 18.61
C ASP A 88 18.57 17.60 17.51
N ALA A 89 17.64 16.76 17.01
CA ALA A 89 17.89 15.83 15.93
C ALA A 89 16.71 15.74 14.96
N ILE A 90 17.00 15.40 13.69
CA ILE A 90 15.99 15.12 12.66
C ILE A 90 16.21 13.73 12.09
N HIS A 91 15.16 12.91 12.13
CA HIS A 91 15.09 11.62 11.43
C HIS A 91 14.20 11.76 10.19
N PRO A 92 14.72 11.53 8.97
CA PRO A 92 13.95 11.73 7.74
C PRO A 92 12.95 10.61 7.42
N GLY A 93 13.05 9.45 8.05
CA GLY A 93 12.32 8.26 7.65
C GLY A 93 12.75 7.76 6.28
N TYR A 94 11.78 7.55 5.39
CA TYR A 94 11.98 7.22 3.97
C TYR A 94 11.03 8.02 3.08
N GLY A 95 11.35 8.18 1.77
CA GLY A 95 10.63 9.10 0.88
C GLY A 95 10.82 10.56 1.27
N PHE A 96 10.03 11.46 0.71
CA PHE A 96 10.10 12.92 0.92
C PHE A 96 11.54 13.47 0.84
N LEU A 97 12.08 13.99 1.93
CA LEU A 97 13.41 14.61 2.00
C LEU A 97 14.53 13.65 2.42
N SER A 98 14.27 12.35 2.58
CA SER A 98 15.24 11.39 3.13
C SER A 98 16.49 11.20 2.26
N GLU A 99 16.38 11.40 0.95
CA GLU A 99 17.49 11.32 -0.02
C GLU A 99 17.83 12.68 -0.63
N ASN A 100 17.54 13.78 0.12
CA ASN A 100 17.85 15.14 -0.30
C ASN A 100 19.12 15.65 0.41
N ALA A 101 20.23 15.68 -0.30
CA ALA A 101 21.52 16.16 0.23
C ALA A 101 21.48 17.62 0.70
N GLY A 102 20.71 18.48 0.00
CA GLY A 102 20.52 19.87 0.37
C GLY A 102 19.85 20.03 1.72
N PHE A 103 18.81 19.22 1.97
CA PHE A 103 18.14 19.19 3.26
C PHE A 103 19.05 18.67 4.38
N ALA A 104 19.79 17.58 4.13
CA ALA A 104 20.74 17.04 5.10
C ALA A 104 21.79 18.10 5.49
N ARG A 105 22.36 18.85 4.52
CA ARG A 105 23.26 19.99 4.80
C ARG A 105 22.57 21.06 5.64
N ALA A 106 21.36 21.46 5.26
CA ALA A 106 20.64 22.52 5.97
C ALA A 106 20.34 22.14 7.43
N VAL A 107 20.08 20.85 7.72
CA VAL A 107 19.93 20.33 9.09
C VAL A 107 21.23 20.47 9.87
N ILE A 108 22.37 20.03 9.28
CA ILE A 108 23.69 20.10 9.89
C ILE A 108 24.12 21.55 10.11
N ASP A 109 23.93 22.42 9.11
CA ASP A 109 24.25 23.85 9.19
C ASP A 109 23.40 24.59 10.25
N ALA A 110 22.19 24.09 10.52
CA ALA A 110 21.36 24.61 11.61
C ALA A 110 21.82 24.13 13.00
N GLY A 111 22.89 23.33 13.08
CA GLY A 111 23.42 22.78 14.34
C GLY A 111 22.61 21.62 14.91
N LEU A 112 21.76 20.98 14.09
CA LEU A 112 20.95 19.81 14.47
C LEU A 112 21.68 18.53 14.05
N VAL A 113 21.41 17.44 14.77
CA VAL A 113 21.92 16.12 14.41
C VAL A 113 21.06 15.55 13.26
N TRP A 114 21.71 15.29 12.12
CA TRP A 114 21.10 14.57 11.00
C TRP A 114 21.20 13.05 11.23
N ILE A 115 20.05 12.35 11.30
CA ILE A 115 20.00 10.90 11.48
C ILE A 115 19.89 10.25 10.10
N GLY A 116 21.00 10.11 9.43
CA GLY A 116 21.11 9.58 8.07
C GLY A 116 22.55 9.62 7.56
N PRO A 117 22.78 9.21 6.30
CA PRO A 117 24.10 9.26 5.69
C PRO A 117 24.56 10.69 5.42
N SER A 118 25.86 10.87 5.15
CA SER A 118 26.40 12.19 4.84
C SER A 118 25.77 12.77 3.57
N PRO A 119 25.65 14.10 3.47
CA PRO A 119 25.18 14.74 2.25
C PRO A 119 25.99 14.36 1.01
N GLU A 120 27.29 14.11 1.16
CA GLU A 120 28.20 13.68 0.10
C GLU A 120 27.88 12.28 -0.41
N ALA A 121 27.51 11.35 0.49
CA ALA A 121 27.09 10.00 0.12
C ALA A 121 25.74 10.03 -0.62
N ILE A 122 24.82 10.91 -0.19
CA ILE A 122 23.52 11.10 -0.88
C ILE A 122 23.75 11.64 -2.29
N ASP A 123 24.56 12.71 -2.44
CA ASP A 123 24.87 13.30 -3.74
C ASP A 123 25.56 12.31 -4.69
N ALA A 124 26.52 11.51 -4.16
CA ALA A 124 27.24 10.52 -4.96
C ALA A 124 26.31 9.47 -5.59
N MET A 125 25.18 9.17 -4.93
CA MET A 125 24.19 8.19 -5.41
C MET A 125 23.00 8.82 -6.15
N GLY A 126 22.92 10.15 -6.19
CA GLY A 126 21.84 10.88 -6.86
C GLY A 126 21.82 10.73 -8.38
N SER A 127 22.98 10.47 -9.02
CA SER A 127 23.06 10.19 -10.45
C SER A 127 23.36 8.72 -10.70
N LYS A 128 22.45 8.00 -11.35
CA LYS A 128 22.61 6.57 -11.67
C LYS A 128 23.86 6.28 -12.50
N THR A 129 24.19 7.17 -13.44
CA THR A 129 25.37 7.01 -14.31
C THR A 129 26.67 7.16 -13.51
N GLU A 130 26.77 8.15 -12.63
CA GLU A 130 27.97 8.35 -11.82
C GLU A 130 28.08 7.30 -10.72
N ALA A 131 26.96 6.94 -10.08
CA ALA A 131 26.91 5.83 -9.12
C ALA A 131 27.43 4.52 -9.74
N LYS A 132 27.00 4.20 -10.96
CA LYS A 132 27.43 2.98 -11.66
C LYS A 132 28.94 2.97 -11.94
N LYS A 133 29.52 4.10 -12.35
CA LYS A 133 30.98 4.24 -12.55
C LYS A 133 31.74 4.06 -11.23
N LEU A 134 31.26 4.62 -10.14
CA LEU A 134 31.86 4.46 -8.81
C LEU A 134 31.83 2.99 -8.37
N MET A 135 30.71 2.32 -8.58
CA MET A 135 30.54 0.90 -8.23
C MET A 135 31.44 -0.01 -9.06
N GLU A 136 31.54 0.23 -10.38
CA GLU A 136 32.47 -0.48 -11.27
C GLU A 136 33.93 -0.31 -10.83
N ALA A 137 34.33 0.91 -10.50
CA ALA A 137 35.66 1.18 -9.98
C ALA A 137 35.95 0.50 -8.63
N ALA A 138 34.92 0.27 -7.82
CA ALA A 138 34.99 -0.46 -6.55
C ALA A 138 34.94 -2.00 -6.73
N GLY A 139 34.84 -2.50 -7.96
CA GLY A 139 34.74 -3.93 -8.26
C GLY A 139 33.35 -4.55 -8.02
N VAL A 140 32.33 -3.73 -7.83
CA VAL A 140 30.93 -4.18 -7.73
C VAL A 140 30.44 -4.55 -9.13
N PRO A 141 29.83 -5.74 -9.36
CA PRO A 141 29.31 -6.12 -10.67
C PRO A 141 28.23 -5.15 -11.16
N VAL A 142 28.41 -4.60 -12.36
CA VAL A 142 27.46 -3.68 -13.01
C VAL A 142 27.08 -4.19 -14.39
N LEU A 143 25.85 -3.89 -14.86
CA LEU A 143 25.48 -4.10 -16.25
C LEU A 143 26.20 -3.06 -17.11
N THR A 144 26.87 -3.50 -18.17
CA THR A 144 27.58 -2.62 -19.08
C THR A 144 26.60 -1.78 -19.89
N ASN A 145 26.86 -0.47 -19.99
CA ASN A 145 26.12 0.40 -20.90
C ASN A 145 26.42 0.01 -22.34
N LEU A 146 25.39 -0.14 -23.15
CA LEU A 146 25.49 -0.48 -24.56
C LEU A 146 25.49 0.82 -25.41
N ASP A 147 26.36 0.89 -26.41
CA ASP A 147 26.27 1.93 -27.42
C ASP A 147 25.13 1.57 -28.40
N THR A 148 24.22 2.51 -28.64
CA THR A 148 23.08 2.32 -29.54
C THR A 148 23.51 1.80 -30.92
N ALA A 149 24.69 2.24 -31.41
CA ALA A 149 25.22 1.84 -32.71
C ALA A 149 25.79 0.40 -32.73
N GLU A 150 26.07 -0.19 -31.58
CA GLU A 150 26.66 -1.52 -31.43
C GLU A 150 25.63 -2.61 -31.06
N ILE A 151 24.37 -2.24 -30.83
CA ILE A 151 23.32 -3.18 -30.43
C ILE A 151 22.96 -4.08 -31.62
N THR A 152 23.06 -5.38 -31.41
CA THR A 152 22.70 -6.44 -32.37
C THR A 152 21.47 -7.22 -31.92
N GLU A 153 20.82 -7.97 -32.82
CA GLU A 153 19.66 -8.84 -32.48
C GLU A 153 19.98 -9.82 -31.35
N GLU A 154 21.23 -10.29 -31.24
CA GLU A 154 21.66 -11.23 -30.19
C GLU A 154 21.75 -10.57 -28.79
N MET A 155 21.81 -9.23 -28.71
CA MET A 155 21.86 -8.50 -27.47
C MET A 155 20.45 -8.17 -26.92
N LEU A 156 19.41 -8.35 -27.75
CA LEU A 156 18.03 -8.10 -27.37
C LEU A 156 17.50 -9.20 -26.43
N PRO A 157 16.59 -8.87 -25.52
CA PRO A 157 16.04 -7.52 -25.29
C PRO A 157 16.99 -6.61 -24.54
N VAL A 158 16.87 -5.30 -24.78
CA VAL A 158 17.60 -4.25 -24.04
C VAL A 158 16.64 -3.31 -23.31
N LEU A 159 17.14 -2.62 -22.32
CA LEU A 159 16.39 -1.69 -21.49
C LEU A 159 16.95 -0.29 -21.63
N VAL A 160 16.14 0.64 -22.10
CA VAL A 160 16.41 2.08 -22.10
C VAL A 160 16.00 2.65 -20.76
N LYS A 161 16.90 3.41 -20.10
CA LYS A 161 16.66 4.01 -18.78
C LYS A 161 17.00 5.49 -18.77
N ALA A 162 16.21 6.30 -18.07
CA ALA A 162 16.58 7.67 -17.72
C ALA A 162 17.73 7.67 -16.69
N SER A 163 18.69 8.58 -16.85
CA SER A 163 19.80 8.78 -15.91
C SER A 163 19.32 9.36 -14.58
N ALA A 164 18.37 10.29 -14.64
CA ALA A 164 17.73 10.92 -13.47
C ALA A 164 16.43 10.24 -13.10
N GLY A 165 16.01 10.33 -11.82
CA GLY A 165 14.74 9.84 -11.32
C GLY A 165 14.75 8.39 -10.82
N GLY A 166 13.61 7.94 -10.27
CA GLY A 166 13.41 6.63 -9.65
C GLY A 166 12.01 6.07 -9.91
N GLY A 167 11.70 4.88 -9.37
CA GLY A 167 10.37 4.28 -9.47
C GLY A 167 9.97 3.80 -10.86
N GLY A 168 10.95 3.51 -11.75
CA GLY A 168 10.68 2.92 -13.08
C GLY A 168 10.22 3.89 -14.17
N ARG A 169 10.04 5.18 -13.88
CA ARG A 169 9.71 6.19 -14.90
C ARG A 169 10.86 6.37 -15.87
N GLY A 170 10.55 6.50 -17.18
CA GLY A 170 11.56 6.62 -18.24
C GLY A 170 12.29 5.30 -18.53
N MET A 171 11.70 4.14 -18.21
CA MET A 171 12.22 2.82 -18.54
C MET A 171 11.39 2.18 -19.65
N ARG A 172 12.08 1.66 -20.71
CA ARG A 172 11.44 1.02 -21.87
C ARG A 172 12.19 -0.21 -22.30
N VAL A 173 11.50 -1.35 -22.34
CA VAL A 173 12.04 -2.60 -22.85
C VAL A 173 11.93 -2.62 -24.37
N VAL A 174 13.05 -2.79 -25.05
CA VAL A 174 13.14 -2.86 -26.52
C VAL A 174 13.43 -4.29 -26.91
N ARG A 175 12.54 -4.89 -27.69
CA ARG A 175 12.63 -6.31 -28.09
C ARG A 175 13.06 -6.51 -29.54
N THR A 176 12.96 -5.47 -30.37
CA THR A 176 13.36 -5.51 -31.79
C THR A 176 14.24 -4.30 -32.11
N LEU A 177 15.15 -4.45 -33.09
CA LEU A 177 16.01 -3.34 -33.51
C LEU A 177 15.22 -2.21 -34.15
N ASP A 178 14.09 -2.51 -34.80
CA ASP A 178 13.25 -1.53 -35.46
C ASP A 178 12.58 -0.56 -34.45
N GLU A 179 12.37 -1.02 -33.21
CA GLU A 179 11.78 -0.20 -32.12
C GLU A 179 12.82 0.66 -31.40
N LEU A 180 14.13 0.35 -31.51
CA LEU A 180 15.18 0.93 -30.68
C LEU A 180 15.23 2.44 -30.73
N GLU A 181 15.19 3.04 -31.94
CA GLU A 181 15.28 4.49 -32.14
C GLU A 181 14.01 5.20 -31.60
N SER A 182 12.83 4.63 -31.90
CA SER A 182 11.54 5.21 -31.47
C SER A 182 11.37 5.18 -29.95
N GLU A 183 11.71 4.05 -29.30
CA GLU A 183 11.61 3.87 -27.86
C GLU A 183 12.66 4.69 -27.12
N THR A 184 13.90 4.78 -27.65
CA THR A 184 14.91 5.67 -27.07
C THR A 184 14.48 7.13 -27.12
N SER A 185 13.96 7.59 -28.28
CA SER A 185 13.44 8.95 -28.42
C SER A 185 12.26 9.25 -27.51
N ALA A 186 11.38 8.26 -27.29
CA ALA A 186 10.27 8.39 -26.36
C ALA A 186 10.74 8.47 -24.91
N ALA A 187 11.73 7.66 -24.52
CA ALA A 187 12.34 7.72 -23.18
C ALA A 187 13.01 9.06 -22.89
N VAL A 188 13.72 9.63 -23.87
CA VAL A 188 14.34 10.97 -23.77
C VAL A 188 13.28 12.03 -23.47
N ARG A 189 12.20 12.07 -24.25
CA ARG A 189 11.11 13.06 -24.05
C ARG A 189 10.43 12.91 -22.69
N GLU A 190 10.19 11.69 -22.27
CA GLU A 190 9.59 11.40 -20.98
C GLU A 190 10.51 11.83 -19.83
N ALA A 191 11.80 11.51 -19.92
CA ALA A 191 12.81 11.90 -18.93
C ALA A 191 12.96 13.43 -18.83
N GLU A 192 13.01 14.11 -19.96
CA GLU A 192 13.10 15.58 -20.00
C GLU A 192 11.87 16.24 -19.39
N SER A 193 10.66 15.71 -19.68
CA SER A 193 9.42 16.23 -19.11
C SER A 193 9.29 15.97 -17.61
N ALA A 194 9.70 14.78 -17.14
CA ALA A 194 9.50 14.37 -15.76
C ALA A 194 10.59 14.86 -14.80
N PHE A 195 11.84 14.99 -15.28
CA PHE A 195 13.01 15.23 -14.45
C PHE A 195 13.82 16.46 -14.87
N GLY A 196 13.51 17.08 -16.01
CA GLY A 196 14.29 18.20 -16.58
C GLY A 196 15.63 17.76 -17.17
N ASP A 197 15.91 16.46 -17.27
CA ASP A 197 17.12 15.88 -17.85
C ASP A 197 16.75 14.71 -18.76
N GLY A 198 16.94 14.90 -20.07
CA GLY A 198 16.66 13.90 -21.10
C GLY A 198 17.77 12.85 -21.29
N THR A 199 18.77 12.80 -20.42
CA THR A 199 19.87 11.82 -20.51
C THR A 199 19.36 10.41 -20.29
N VAL A 200 19.55 9.53 -21.28
CA VAL A 200 19.21 8.09 -21.18
C VAL A 200 20.43 7.22 -21.46
N PHE A 201 20.41 5.98 -20.98
CA PHE A 201 21.40 4.97 -21.27
C PHE A 201 20.70 3.64 -21.54
N ILE A 202 21.40 2.72 -22.23
CA ILE A 202 20.86 1.42 -22.64
C ILE A 202 21.71 0.32 -22.01
N GLU A 203 21.05 -0.69 -21.47
CA GLU A 203 21.70 -1.87 -20.91
C GLU A 203 20.95 -3.14 -21.27
N ARG A 204 21.58 -4.30 -21.06
CA ARG A 204 20.94 -5.58 -21.30
C ARG A 204 19.75 -5.77 -20.36
N TYR A 205 18.61 -6.18 -20.91
CA TYR A 205 17.43 -6.54 -20.11
C TYR A 205 17.50 -7.99 -19.63
N ILE A 206 17.25 -8.22 -18.35
CA ILE A 206 17.21 -9.54 -17.75
C ILE A 206 15.73 -9.89 -17.53
N GLU A 207 15.14 -10.73 -18.39
CA GLU A 207 13.71 -11.01 -18.42
C GLU A 207 13.16 -11.70 -17.17
N SER A 208 13.95 -12.57 -16.55
CA SER A 208 13.59 -13.30 -15.34
C SER A 208 14.41 -12.82 -14.14
N GLY A 209 14.67 -11.51 -14.08
CA GLY A 209 15.47 -10.91 -13.02
C GLY A 209 14.78 -11.05 -11.67
N ARG A 210 15.59 -11.26 -10.63
CA ARG A 210 15.14 -11.23 -9.23
C ARG A 210 15.74 -10.03 -8.55
N HIS A 211 14.91 -9.32 -7.81
CA HIS A 211 15.32 -8.14 -7.07
C HIS A 211 15.83 -8.57 -5.68
N ILE A 212 17.14 -8.60 -5.54
CA ILE A 212 17.82 -8.93 -4.29
C ILE A 212 18.47 -7.66 -3.76
N GLU A 213 18.36 -7.43 -2.47
CA GLU A 213 18.97 -6.27 -1.84
C GLU A 213 19.69 -6.63 -0.55
N VAL A 214 20.72 -5.87 -0.18
CA VAL A 214 21.51 -6.09 1.02
C VAL A 214 21.36 -4.89 1.95
N GLN A 215 20.86 -5.12 3.17
CA GLN A 215 20.80 -4.12 4.23
C GLN A 215 22.19 -3.76 4.71
N LEU A 216 22.53 -2.48 4.67
CA LEU A 216 23.73 -1.92 5.27
C LEU A 216 23.42 -1.24 6.60
N MET A 217 24.40 -1.29 7.51
CA MET A 217 24.54 -0.39 8.64
C MET A 217 26.01 -0.04 8.79
N ALA A 218 26.36 1.24 8.73
CA ALA A 218 27.73 1.71 8.81
C ALA A 218 27.89 2.81 9.85
N ASP A 219 29.01 2.80 10.59
CA ASP A 219 29.33 3.84 11.57
C ASP A 219 30.29 4.90 11.00
N ASN A 220 30.51 5.96 11.76
CA ASN A 220 31.43 7.05 11.38
C ASN A 220 32.91 6.71 11.63
N HIS A 221 33.24 5.48 11.98
CA HIS A 221 34.57 5.02 12.36
C HIS A 221 35.14 3.95 11.40
N GLY A 222 34.39 3.66 10.32
CA GLY A 222 34.79 2.71 9.28
C GLY A 222 34.23 1.30 9.47
N GLY A 223 33.40 1.07 10.49
CA GLY A 223 32.62 -0.17 10.63
C GLY A 223 31.50 -0.24 9.60
N VAL A 224 31.40 -1.33 8.83
CA VAL A 224 30.35 -1.56 7.85
C VAL A 224 29.80 -2.97 7.95
N TRP A 225 28.55 -3.08 8.32
CA TRP A 225 27.80 -4.33 8.34
C TRP A 225 26.97 -4.51 7.06
N ALA A 226 27.08 -5.70 6.45
CA ALA A 226 26.05 -6.26 5.59
C ALA A 226 25.15 -7.12 6.50
N VAL A 227 23.98 -6.62 6.85
CA VAL A 227 23.15 -7.15 7.94
C VAL A 227 22.37 -8.40 7.50
N GLY A 228 21.97 -8.45 6.23
CA GLY A 228 21.21 -9.53 5.65
C GLY A 228 20.68 -9.12 4.27
N GLU A 229 20.33 -10.11 3.45
CA GLU A 229 19.68 -9.84 2.19
C GLU A 229 18.17 -10.02 2.28
N ARG A 230 17.46 -9.36 1.35
CA ARG A 230 16.02 -9.47 1.13
C ARG A 230 15.72 -9.80 -0.32
N GLU A 231 14.64 -10.52 -0.55
CA GLU A 231 14.03 -10.74 -1.85
C GLU A 231 12.84 -9.81 -2.01
N CYS A 232 12.84 -8.97 -3.06
CA CYS A 232 11.81 -7.97 -3.33
C CYS A 232 11.25 -8.11 -4.76
N SER A 233 11.25 -9.33 -5.29
CA SER A 233 10.85 -9.60 -6.69
C SER A 233 9.36 -9.45 -6.94
N ILE A 234 8.51 -9.57 -5.91
CA ILE A 234 7.06 -9.35 -6.06
C ILE A 234 6.78 -7.85 -6.06
N GLN A 235 6.63 -7.31 -7.24
CA GLN A 235 6.43 -5.87 -7.46
C GLN A 235 5.46 -5.60 -8.60
N ARG A 236 4.82 -4.44 -8.55
CA ARG A 236 3.96 -3.91 -9.60
C ARG A 236 4.49 -2.57 -10.09
N ARG A 237 4.79 -2.44 -11.38
CA ARG A 237 5.35 -1.18 -11.92
C ARG A 237 6.52 -0.65 -11.07
N HIS A 238 7.41 -1.56 -10.66
CA HIS A 238 8.55 -1.30 -9.78
C HIS A 238 8.22 -0.91 -8.33
N GLN A 239 6.96 -0.97 -7.93
CA GLN A 239 6.54 -0.81 -6.54
C GLN A 239 6.51 -2.19 -5.87
N LYS A 240 7.31 -2.36 -4.83
CA LYS A 240 7.38 -3.60 -4.05
C LYS A 240 6.04 -3.86 -3.34
N VAL A 241 5.61 -5.12 -3.30
CA VAL A 241 4.31 -5.55 -2.74
C VAL A 241 4.49 -6.60 -1.65
N ILE A 242 5.40 -7.56 -1.86
CA ILE A 242 5.81 -8.56 -0.86
C ILE A 242 7.32 -8.63 -0.85
N GLU A 243 7.89 -8.64 0.33
CA GLU A 243 9.32 -8.76 0.60
C GLU A 243 9.58 -9.88 1.61
N GLU A 244 10.70 -10.56 1.48
CA GLU A 244 11.08 -11.62 2.40
C GLU A 244 12.58 -11.63 2.73
N ALA A 245 12.92 -12.11 3.90
CA ALA A 245 14.28 -12.37 4.34
C ALA A 245 14.34 -13.73 5.09
N PRO A 246 15.37 -14.55 4.79
CA PRO A 246 16.33 -14.43 3.70
C PRO A 246 15.72 -14.64 2.31
N SER A 247 16.49 -14.39 1.23
CA SER A 247 16.05 -14.65 -0.14
C SER A 247 16.04 -16.14 -0.48
N PRO A 248 14.94 -16.69 -1.06
CA PRO A 248 14.91 -18.07 -1.53
C PRO A 248 15.98 -18.39 -2.58
N LEU A 249 16.34 -17.41 -3.43
CA LEU A 249 17.41 -17.60 -4.42
C LEU A 249 18.76 -17.74 -3.72
N VAL A 250 19.05 -16.85 -2.80
CA VAL A 250 20.35 -16.82 -2.11
C VAL A 250 20.55 -18.07 -1.26
N GLU A 251 19.47 -18.62 -0.68
CA GLU A 251 19.52 -19.90 0.05
C GLU A 251 19.80 -21.11 -0.88
N ARG A 252 19.43 -21.02 -2.17
CA ARG A 252 19.64 -22.13 -3.13
C ARG A 252 21.01 -22.11 -3.81
N VAL A 253 21.65 -20.93 -3.88
CA VAL A 253 22.90 -20.74 -4.63
C VAL A 253 24.08 -20.62 -3.69
N ASP A 254 24.89 -21.66 -3.62
CA ASP A 254 26.05 -21.71 -2.73
C ASP A 254 27.01 -20.52 -2.91
N GLY A 255 27.38 -19.88 -1.80
CA GLY A 255 28.30 -18.75 -1.75
C GLY A 255 27.78 -17.45 -2.36
N MET A 256 26.51 -17.38 -2.76
CA MET A 256 25.93 -16.13 -3.29
C MET A 256 25.84 -15.05 -2.22
N ARG A 257 25.44 -15.40 -0.98
CA ARG A 257 25.34 -14.47 0.14
C ARG A 257 26.67 -13.76 0.40
N ASP A 258 27.77 -14.51 0.47
CA ASP A 258 29.08 -13.93 0.76
C ASP A 258 29.50 -12.94 -0.33
N ARG A 259 29.27 -13.27 -1.60
CA ARG A 259 29.56 -12.39 -2.74
C ARG A 259 28.70 -11.13 -2.73
N LEU A 260 27.39 -11.24 -2.43
CA LEU A 260 26.50 -10.10 -2.29
C LEU A 260 26.93 -9.17 -1.16
N PHE A 261 27.27 -9.75 0.02
CA PHE A 261 27.72 -8.98 1.16
C PHE A 261 29.06 -8.30 0.94
N GLU A 262 29.97 -8.95 0.23
CA GLU A 262 31.25 -8.34 -0.17
C GLU A 262 31.04 -7.17 -1.12
N ALA A 263 30.20 -7.34 -2.16
CA ALA A 263 29.84 -6.27 -3.08
C ALA A 263 29.15 -5.09 -2.39
N ALA A 264 28.22 -5.38 -1.46
CA ALA A 264 27.54 -4.32 -0.70
C ALA A 264 28.48 -3.55 0.22
N ARG A 265 29.42 -4.23 0.91
CA ARG A 265 30.45 -3.56 1.72
C ARG A 265 31.40 -2.74 0.86
N ALA A 266 31.81 -3.25 -0.30
CA ALA A 266 32.64 -2.51 -1.25
C ALA A 266 31.94 -1.22 -1.74
N ALA A 267 30.64 -1.30 -2.05
CA ALA A 267 29.82 -0.16 -2.40
C ALA A 267 29.79 0.90 -1.28
N ALA A 268 29.55 0.47 -0.03
CA ALA A 268 29.50 1.37 1.12
C ALA A 268 30.85 2.07 1.37
N HIS A 269 31.95 1.33 1.28
CA HIS A 269 33.29 1.90 1.44
C HIS A 269 33.64 2.90 0.33
N ALA A 270 33.24 2.64 -0.93
CA ALA A 270 33.51 3.51 -2.07
C ALA A 270 32.93 4.93 -1.91
N ILE A 271 31.85 5.07 -1.15
CA ILE A 271 31.16 6.35 -0.93
C ILE A 271 31.29 6.87 0.51
N GLY A 272 32.11 6.22 1.35
CA GLY A 272 32.26 6.60 2.75
C GLY A 272 30.95 6.61 3.52
N TYR A 273 30.13 5.55 3.34
CA TYR A 273 28.78 5.48 3.84
C TYR A 273 28.70 5.44 5.37
N SER A 274 27.69 6.10 5.93
CA SER A 274 27.31 6.00 7.36
C SER A 274 25.80 5.97 7.52
N GLY A 275 25.31 5.34 8.58
CA GLY A 275 23.86 5.14 8.82
C GLY A 275 23.32 3.87 8.17
N ALA A 276 21.98 3.76 8.14
CA ALA A 276 21.26 2.69 7.46
C ALA A 276 21.17 2.96 5.96
N GLY A 277 21.41 1.95 5.14
CA GLY A 277 21.26 2.01 3.70
C GLY A 277 21.03 0.64 3.11
N THR A 278 20.79 0.58 1.80
CA THR A 278 20.54 -0.67 1.09
C THR A 278 21.19 -0.64 -0.28
N VAL A 279 21.88 -1.71 -0.65
CA VAL A 279 22.41 -1.90 -1.99
C VAL A 279 21.51 -2.89 -2.73
N GLU A 280 20.90 -2.44 -3.82
CA GLU A 280 19.99 -3.23 -4.64
C GLU A 280 20.71 -3.87 -5.82
N PHE A 281 20.36 -5.13 -6.10
CA PHE A 281 20.92 -5.93 -7.18
C PHE A 281 19.80 -6.60 -7.97
N LEU A 282 20.02 -6.72 -9.28
CA LEU A 282 19.26 -7.60 -10.14
C LEU A 282 20.03 -8.90 -10.31
N ALA A 283 19.43 -10.01 -9.92
CA ALA A 283 20.05 -11.33 -9.98
C ALA A 283 19.30 -12.26 -10.94
N ASN A 284 19.99 -13.29 -11.43
CA ASN A 284 19.38 -14.38 -12.18
C ASN A 284 19.47 -15.71 -11.41
N ASP A 285 18.75 -16.73 -11.87
CA ASP A 285 18.71 -18.04 -11.22
C ASP A 285 20.04 -18.80 -11.21
N LYS A 286 21.06 -18.30 -11.96
CA LYS A 286 22.42 -18.86 -11.93
C LYS A 286 23.29 -18.23 -10.82
N GLY A 287 22.76 -17.28 -10.08
CA GLY A 287 23.47 -16.56 -9.03
C GLY A 287 24.46 -15.50 -9.56
N GLU A 288 24.28 -15.06 -10.81
CA GLU A 288 24.89 -13.83 -11.30
C GLU A 288 24.03 -12.67 -10.82
N PHE A 289 24.66 -11.58 -10.36
CA PHE A 289 23.97 -10.39 -9.91
C PHE A 289 24.68 -9.13 -10.35
N PHE A 290 23.91 -8.07 -10.52
CA PHE A 290 24.36 -6.78 -11.02
C PHE A 290 23.77 -5.66 -10.19
N PHE A 291 24.57 -4.68 -9.88
CA PHE A 291 24.18 -3.48 -9.14
C PHE A 291 23.06 -2.72 -9.86
N LEU A 292 22.05 -2.31 -9.12
CA LEU A 292 20.97 -1.42 -9.56
C LEU A 292 21.15 -0.02 -8.99
N GLU A 293 21.10 0.11 -7.66
CA GLU A 293 21.21 1.40 -6.97
C GLU A 293 21.58 1.22 -5.49
N VAL A 294 21.98 2.31 -4.83
CA VAL A 294 22.06 2.39 -3.37
C VAL A 294 20.97 3.33 -2.89
N ASN A 295 20.11 2.83 -2.03
CA ASN A 295 19.16 3.67 -1.31
C ASN A 295 19.83 4.20 -0.04
N THR A 296 20.04 5.52 -0.01
CA THR A 296 20.78 6.21 1.06
C THR A 296 19.87 6.56 2.25
N ARG A 297 19.07 5.61 2.68
CA ARG A 297 18.06 5.75 3.74
C ARG A 297 17.66 4.40 4.31
N LEU A 298 16.86 4.43 5.38
CA LEU A 298 16.13 3.24 5.83
C LEU A 298 15.11 2.82 4.77
N GLN A 299 14.99 1.52 4.52
CA GLN A 299 14.01 0.96 3.59
C GLN A 299 12.65 0.72 4.26
N VAL A 300 11.58 0.71 3.46
CA VAL A 300 10.22 0.36 3.93
C VAL A 300 10.22 -1.04 4.53
N GLU A 301 10.88 -1.98 3.88
CA GLU A 301 10.97 -3.42 4.17
C GLU A 301 12.03 -3.79 5.22
N HIS A 302 12.60 -2.79 5.93
CA HIS A 302 13.54 -3.06 7.03
C HIS A 302 12.99 -4.02 8.13
N PRO A 303 11.66 -4.11 8.35
CA PRO A 303 11.12 -4.98 9.39
C PRO A 303 11.43 -6.47 9.20
N VAL A 304 11.57 -6.98 7.96
CA VAL A 304 11.91 -8.40 7.76
C VAL A 304 13.36 -8.70 8.20
N THR A 305 14.27 -7.73 8.00
CA THR A 305 15.63 -7.84 8.51
C THR A 305 15.67 -7.76 10.04
N GLU A 306 14.91 -6.85 10.64
CA GLU A 306 14.79 -6.77 12.10
C GLU A 306 14.24 -8.07 12.69
N ALA A 307 13.23 -8.65 12.05
CA ALA A 307 12.59 -9.89 12.49
C ALA A 307 13.55 -11.09 12.45
N THR A 308 14.45 -11.15 11.46
CA THR A 308 15.41 -12.26 11.28
C THR A 308 16.72 -12.06 12.02
N THR A 309 17.04 -10.85 12.48
CA THR A 309 18.31 -10.55 13.17
C THR A 309 18.13 -10.18 14.64
N GLY A 310 16.91 -9.81 15.04
CA GLY A 310 16.64 -9.27 16.37
C GLY A 310 17.16 -7.84 16.60
N LEU A 311 17.65 -7.15 15.54
CA LEU A 311 18.14 -5.79 15.61
C LEU A 311 16.99 -4.77 15.60
N ASP A 312 17.21 -3.62 16.24
CA ASP A 312 16.46 -2.39 16.03
C ASP A 312 17.30 -1.46 15.14
N LEU A 313 17.01 -1.46 13.82
CA LEU A 313 17.79 -0.67 12.86
C LEU A 313 17.61 0.84 13.06
N VAL A 314 16.44 1.30 13.49
CA VAL A 314 16.23 2.70 13.87
C VAL A 314 17.04 3.07 15.11
N GLY A 315 17.13 2.15 16.07
CA GLY A 315 17.98 2.30 17.24
C GLY A 315 19.44 2.46 16.87
N LEU A 316 19.94 1.63 15.94
CA LEU A 316 21.31 1.74 15.44
C LEU A 316 21.52 3.05 14.67
N GLN A 317 20.53 3.57 13.92
CA GLN A 317 20.63 4.88 13.31
C GLN A 317 20.83 6.00 14.34
N PHE A 318 20.15 5.96 15.48
CA PHE A 318 20.37 6.90 16.58
C PHE A 318 21.78 6.78 17.16
N ASP A 319 22.28 5.55 17.37
CA ASP A 319 23.62 5.30 17.90
C ASP A 319 24.70 5.86 16.96
N VAL A 320 24.60 5.55 15.66
CA VAL A 320 25.55 6.04 14.66
C VAL A 320 25.51 7.58 14.56
N ALA A 321 24.31 8.18 14.54
CA ALA A 321 24.17 9.64 14.50
C ALA A 321 24.72 10.32 15.78
N ALA A 322 24.65 9.65 16.91
CA ALA A 322 25.28 10.08 18.15
C ALA A 322 26.79 9.84 18.19
N GLY A 323 27.39 9.23 17.15
CA GLY A 323 28.83 9.01 17.03
C GLY A 323 29.34 7.73 17.70
N PHE A 324 28.46 6.77 18.04
CA PHE A 324 28.86 5.48 18.55
C PHE A 324 29.33 4.54 17.43
N HIS A 325 30.23 3.61 17.81
CA HIS A 325 30.60 2.48 16.96
C HIS A 325 29.45 1.48 16.86
N LEU A 326 29.47 0.68 15.79
CA LEU A 326 28.64 -0.53 15.73
C LEU A 326 28.98 -1.46 16.94
N PRO A 327 27.98 -2.13 17.52
CA PRO A 327 28.15 -2.85 18.79
C PRO A 327 29.07 -4.08 18.70
N SER A 328 29.41 -4.55 17.49
CA SER A 328 30.31 -5.67 17.24
C SER A 328 30.94 -5.59 15.85
N GLU A 329 31.98 -6.39 15.61
CA GLU A 329 32.65 -6.46 14.30
C GLU A 329 31.72 -6.98 13.19
N ASN A 330 30.88 -7.96 13.53
CA ASN A 330 29.93 -8.58 12.59
C ASN A 330 28.49 -8.43 13.10
N PRO A 331 27.50 -8.34 12.21
CA PRO A 331 26.09 -8.36 12.60
C PRO A 331 25.70 -9.73 13.17
N PRO A 332 24.56 -9.82 13.89
CA PRO A 332 23.97 -11.10 14.27
C PRO A 332 23.69 -11.97 13.04
N ALA A 333 23.76 -13.28 13.24
CA ALA A 333 23.33 -14.24 12.21
C ALA A 333 21.81 -14.15 11.98
N LEU A 334 21.38 -14.50 10.77
CA LEU A 334 19.96 -14.62 10.45
C LEU A 334 19.35 -15.80 11.23
N ASP A 335 18.17 -15.59 11.80
CA ASP A 335 17.38 -16.60 12.51
C ASP A 335 15.95 -16.65 11.96
N GLY A 336 15.53 -17.82 11.49
CA GLY A 336 14.22 -18.02 10.93
C GLY A 336 13.99 -17.32 9.58
N TRP A 337 12.73 -17.02 9.31
CA TRP A 337 12.27 -16.43 8.06
C TRP A 337 11.20 -15.38 8.33
N ALA A 338 11.29 -14.24 7.66
CA ALA A 338 10.28 -13.19 7.74
C ALA A 338 9.74 -12.84 6.35
N VAL A 339 8.44 -12.57 6.27
CA VAL A 339 7.76 -12.11 5.06
C VAL A 339 6.90 -10.91 5.41
N GLU A 340 7.06 -9.83 4.65
CA GLU A 340 6.29 -8.60 4.76
C GLU A 340 5.33 -8.50 3.57
N ALA A 341 4.12 -8.02 3.83
CA ALA A 341 3.15 -7.65 2.81
C ALA A 341 2.71 -6.20 3.03
N ARG A 342 2.73 -5.40 1.98
CA ARG A 342 2.27 -4.01 2.00
C ARG A 342 0.80 -3.94 1.66
N VAL A 343 -0.02 -3.50 2.62
CA VAL A 343 -1.46 -3.27 2.42
C VAL A 343 -1.66 -1.87 1.89
N TYR A 344 -2.15 -1.77 0.64
CA TYR A 344 -2.46 -0.51 -0.03
C TYR A 344 -3.96 -0.29 -0.16
N ALA A 345 -4.39 0.97 -0.06
CA ALA A 345 -5.73 1.41 -0.44
C ALA A 345 -5.83 1.52 -1.96
N GLU A 346 -5.86 0.39 -2.64
CA GLU A 346 -5.89 0.26 -4.11
C GLU A 346 -6.81 -0.91 -4.50
N ASP A 347 -7.48 -0.79 -5.64
CA ASP A 347 -8.27 -1.89 -6.22
C ASP A 347 -7.52 -2.59 -7.36
N PRO A 348 -6.92 -3.77 -7.15
CA PRO A 348 -6.21 -4.51 -8.19
C PRO A 348 -7.06 -4.91 -9.39
N ARG A 349 -8.38 -5.05 -9.22
CA ARG A 349 -9.32 -5.43 -10.29
C ARG A 349 -9.53 -4.33 -11.33
N HIS A 350 -9.30 -3.07 -10.91
CA HIS A 350 -9.47 -1.88 -11.72
C HIS A 350 -8.13 -1.16 -11.92
N ASP A 351 -7.12 -1.89 -12.41
CA ASP A 351 -5.77 -1.38 -12.69
C ASP A 351 -5.14 -0.64 -11.50
N TYR A 352 -5.36 -1.21 -10.29
CA TYR A 352 -4.84 -0.65 -9.02
C TYR A 352 -5.28 0.79 -8.77
N ARG A 353 -6.51 1.09 -9.12
CA ARG A 353 -7.11 2.40 -8.87
C ARG A 353 -6.98 2.75 -7.38
N PRO A 354 -6.42 3.94 -7.05
CA PRO A 354 -6.33 4.40 -5.68
C PRO A 354 -7.72 4.55 -5.06
N MET A 355 -7.83 4.13 -3.81
CA MET A 355 -9.05 4.23 -3.03
C MET A 355 -8.87 5.26 -1.92
N SER A 356 -9.90 6.08 -1.70
CA SER A 356 -9.95 7.05 -0.62
C SER A 356 -11.29 7.00 0.09
N GLY A 357 -11.35 7.46 1.31
CA GLY A 357 -12.56 7.45 2.12
C GLY A 357 -12.34 6.93 3.53
N GLU A 358 -13.41 6.52 4.18
CA GLU A 358 -13.38 6.04 5.55
C GLU A 358 -12.97 4.57 5.64
N VAL A 359 -11.98 4.30 6.49
CA VAL A 359 -11.66 2.95 6.98
C VAL A 359 -12.44 2.75 8.26
N LEU A 360 -13.53 1.99 8.19
CA LEU A 360 -14.45 1.76 9.30
C LEU A 360 -13.88 0.78 10.33
N ARG A 361 -13.05 -0.16 9.85
CA ARG A 361 -12.34 -1.13 10.67
C ARG A 361 -11.03 -1.53 10.02
N PHE A 362 -9.97 -1.58 10.83
CA PHE A 362 -8.64 -2.05 10.42
C PHE A 362 -8.04 -2.86 11.57
N ASP A 363 -8.16 -4.20 11.48
CA ASP A 363 -7.92 -5.08 12.61
C ASP A 363 -7.40 -6.44 12.14
N PHE A 364 -6.34 -6.93 12.76
CA PHE A 364 -5.64 -8.16 12.42
C PHE A 364 -5.57 -9.08 13.63
N ASP A 365 -5.79 -10.38 13.41
CA ASP A 365 -5.62 -11.40 14.44
C ASP A 365 -4.13 -11.77 14.60
N ASP A 366 -3.79 -12.33 15.75
CA ASP A 366 -2.46 -12.89 16.06
C ASP A 366 -1.30 -11.86 16.03
N VAL A 367 -1.60 -10.56 16.20
CA VAL A 367 -0.58 -9.52 16.31
C VAL A 367 0.13 -9.65 17.64
N VAL A 368 1.43 -9.97 17.60
CA VAL A 368 2.29 -10.14 18.79
C VAL A 368 3.18 -8.92 19.04
N SER A 369 3.36 -8.06 18.05
CA SER A 369 4.12 -6.82 18.17
C SER A 369 3.65 -5.75 17.17
N SER A 370 3.96 -4.50 17.48
CA SER A 370 3.78 -3.36 16.56
C SER A 370 5.04 -2.51 16.59
N PHE A 371 5.55 -2.15 15.43
CA PHE A 371 6.74 -1.30 15.24
C PHE A 371 8.05 -1.83 15.83
N THR A 372 8.07 -3.03 16.39
CA THR A 372 9.28 -3.69 16.95
C THR A 372 9.37 -5.12 16.47
N GLY A 373 10.58 -5.70 16.44
CA GLY A 373 10.78 -7.08 16.05
C GLY A 373 9.99 -8.05 16.94
N PRO A 374 9.33 -9.08 16.36
CA PRO A 374 8.68 -10.11 17.15
C PRO A 374 9.74 -10.95 17.89
N HIS A 375 9.48 -11.27 19.14
CA HIS A 375 10.32 -12.16 19.95
C HIS A 375 9.82 -13.62 19.95
N VAL A 376 8.68 -13.85 19.29
CA VAL A 376 8.02 -15.15 19.15
C VAL A 376 7.41 -15.26 17.76
N PRO A 377 7.20 -16.47 17.22
CA PRO A 377 6.50 -16.64 15.95
C PRO A 377 5.13 -15.97 15.98
N GLY A 378 4.86 -15.06 15.03
CA GLY A 378 3.62 -14.28 15.00
C GLY A 378 3.63 -13.19 13.97
N ILE A 379 2.70 -12.27 14.11
CA ILE A 379 2.51 -11.11 13.21
C ILE A 379 2.98 -9.83 13.91
N ARG A 380 3.82 -9.07 13.23
CA ARG A 380 4.09 -7.65 13.52
C ARG A 380 3.23 -6.80 12.61
N LEU A 381 2.60 -5.77 13.16
CA LEU A 381 1.78 -4.81 12.41
C LEU A 381 2.36 -3.40 12.54
N ASP A 382 2.84 -2.84 11.44
CA ASP A 382 3.25 -1.43 11.35
C ASP A 382 2.20 -0.67 10.51
N ALA A 383 1.22 -0.05 11.18
CA ALA A 383 0.07 0.57 10.54
C ALA A 383 0.04 2.09 10.75
N GLY A 384 -0.35 2.82 9.68
CA GLY A 384 -0.68 4.24 9.72
C GLY A 384 -2.04 4.47 10.39
N PRO A 385 -3.14 3.94 9.82
CA PRO A 385 -4.49 4.14 10.34
C PRO A 385 -4.72 3.40 11.67
N GLU A 386 -5.54 4.00 12.51
CA GLU A 386 -6.07 3.41 13.73
C GLU A 386 -7.59 3.63 13.76
N THR A 387 -8.32 2.54 13.92
CA THR A 387 -9.78 2.58 14.00
C THR A 387 -10.26 2.20 15.40
N ALA A 388 -11.33 2.86 15.85
CA ALA A 388 -12.04 2.52 17.07
C ALA A 388 -13.55 2.57 16.79
N PRO A 389 -14.39 1.94 17.61
CA PRO A 389 -15.84 2.02 17.47
C PRO A 389 -16.31 3.48 17.39
N GLY A 390 -17.02 3.85 16.31
CA GLY A 390 -17.48 5.20 16.04
C GLY A 390 -16.39 6.24 15.69
N ARG A 391 -15.15 5.77 15.43
CA ARG A 391 -14.02 6.60 15.00
C ARG A 391 -13.32 5.95 13.83
N PRO A 392 -13.80 6.15 12.60
CA PRO A 392 -13.12 5.68 11.40
C PRO A 392 -11.78 6.43 11.22
N ALA A 393 -10.84 5.79 10.54
CA ALA A 393 -9.70 6.50 9.96
C ALA A 393 -10.08 6.99 8.56
N VAL A 394 -9.41 8.03 8.07
CA VAL A 394 -9.68 8.60 6.74
C VAL A 394 -8.44 8.48 5.87
N VAL A 395 -8.59 7.85 4.71
CA VAL A 395 -7.55 7.81 3.68
C VAL A 395 -7.84 8.92 2.69
N GLY A 396 -6.95 9.91 2.65
CA GLY A 396 -7.03 11.04 1.71
C GLY A 396 -6.30 10.77 0.40
N VAL A 397 -6.32 11.75 -0.49
CA VAL A 397 -5.73 11.67 -1.85
C VAL A 397 -4.35 12.32 -1.96
N ASN A 398 -3.90 12.97 -0.89
CA ASN A 398 -2.71 13.83 -0.95
C ASN A 398 -1.38 13.06 -0.86
N TYR A 399 -1.40 11.83 -0.34
CA TYR A 399 -0.21 11.06 -0.02
C TYR A 399 -0.32 9.62 -0.51
N ASP A 400 0.72 8.82 -0.26
CA ASP A 400 0.81 7.42 -0.66
C ASP A 400 -0.33 6.57 -0.08
N ALA A 401 -0.81 5.61 -0.84
CA ALA A 401 -1.94 4.75 -0.50
C ALA A 401 -1.59 3.63 0.51
N MET A 402 -0.33 3.49 0.92
CA MET A 402 0.08 2.42 1.85
C MET A 402 -0.53 2.64 3.24
N LEU A 403 -1.33 1.68 3.66
CA LEU A 403 -2.00 1.69 4.97
C LEU A 403 -1.15 1.04 6.06
N ALA A 404 -0.52 -0.08 5.74
CA ALA A 404 0.26 -0.85 6.71
C ALA A 404 1.22 -1.80 6.05
N LYS A 405 2.21 -2.22 6.84
CA LYS A 405 3.04 -3.39 6.60
C LYS A 405 2.61 -4.47 7.59
N VAL A 406 2.36 -5.67 7.07
CA VAL A 406 2.03 -6.85 7.87
C VAL A 406 3.18 -7.82 7.72
N ILE A 407 3.91 -8.07 8.81
CA ILE A 407 5.13 -8.86 8.80
C ILE A 407 4.90 -10.13 9.61
N SER A 408 5.20 -11.28 9.02
CA SER A 408 5.22 -12.57 9.70
C SER A 408 6.66 -13.02 9.93
N TRP A 409 6.96 -13.53 11.12
CA TRP A 409 8.19 -14.25 11.40
C TRP A 409 7.89 -15.65 11.91
N ALA A 410 8.68 -16.64 11.45
CA ALA A 410 8.63 -18.04 11.91
C ALA A 410 9.97 -18.75 11.67
N PRO A 411 10.22 -19.91 12.33
CA PRO A 411 11.44 -20.68 12.11
C PRO A 411 11.64 -21.17 10.67
N THR A 412 10.58 -21.31 9.87
CA THR A 412 10.65 -21.76 8.48
C THR A 412 9.87 -20.83 7.54
N ARG A 413 10.30 -20.75 6.27
CA ARG A 413 9.60 -19.97 5.24
C ARG A 413 8.14 -20.40 5.08
N ALA A 414 7.89 -21.70 5.03
CA ALA A 414 6.54 -22.23 4.85
C ALA A 414 5.59 -21.79 5.98
N GLU A 415 6.08 -21.76 7.23
CA GLU A 415 5.30 -21.25 8.36
C GLU A 415 5.10 -19.74 8.29
N ALA A 416 6.15 -18.95 7.96
CA ALA A 416 6.03 -17.50 7.83
C ALA A 416 5.01 -17.12 6.77
N VAL A 417 5.09 -17.71 5.56
CA VAL A 417 4.15 -17.49 4.46
C VAL A 417 2.73 -17.91 4.87
N GLY A 418 2.57 -19.10 5.48
CA GLY A 418 1.26 -19.59 5.89
C GLY A 418 0.60 -18.73 6.98
N ARG A 419 1.39 -18.20 7.94
CA ARG A 419 0.90 -17.27 8.97
C ARG A 419 0.46 -15.95 8.37
N LEU A 420 1.26 -15.38 7.46
CA LEU A 420 0.93 -14.11 6.80
C LEU A 420 -0.34 -14.23 5.96
N SER A 421 -0.45 -15.26 5.11
CA SER A 421 -1.66 -15.55 4.33
C SER A 421 -2.88 -15.71 5.24
N GLY A 422 -2.74 -16.48 6.33
CA GLY A 422 -3.81 -16.68 7.29
C GLY A 422 -4.23 -15.40 8.02
N ALA A 423 -3.28 -14.55 8.41
CA ALA A 423 -3.58 -13.27 9.07
C ALA A 423 -4.31 -12.30 8.13
N LEU A 424 -3.82 -12.15 6.88
CA LEU A 424 -4.45 -11.31 5.86
C LEU A 424 -5.86 -11.81 5.49
N ARG A 425 -6.05 -13.13 5.38
CA ARG A 425 -7.35 -13.75 5.07
C ARG A 425 -8.40 -13.46 6.14
N ARG A 426 -7.98 -13.44 7.42
CA ARG A 426 -8.86 -13.15 8.57
C ARG A 426 -8.89 -11.69 8.96
N ALA A 427 -8.09 -10.84 8.30
CA ALA A 427 -8.07 -9.41 8.59
C ALA A 427 -9.44 -8.78 8.34
N ARG A 428 -9.88 -7.96 9.28
CA ARG A 428 -11.11 -7.17 9.19
C ARG A 428 -10.75 -5.78 8.70
N VAL A 429 -10.83 -5.60 7.38
CA VAL A 429 -10.59 -4.30 6.72
C VAL A 429 -11.88 -3.90 6.03
N HIS A 430 -12.60 -2.93 6.63
CA HIS A 430 -13.92 -2.52 6.19
C HIS A 430 -13.96 -1.04 5.82
N GLY A 431 -14.80 -0.68 4.87
CA GLY A 431 -15.08 0.69 4.43
C GLY A 431 -14.32 1.10 3.19
N LEU A 432 -13.14 0.53 2.93
CA LEU A 432 -12.28 0.90 1.82
C LEU A 432 -11.73 -0.34 1.10
N GLY A 433 -11.65 -0.28 -0.24
CA GLY A 433 -11.00 -1.29 -1.05
C GLY A 433 -9.49 -1.31 -0.82
N THR A 434 -8.91 -2.52 -0.79
CA THR A 434 -7.48 -2.73 -0.61
C THR A 434 -6.99 -3.89 -1.47
N ASN A 435 -5.67 -3.99 -1.62
CA ASN A 435 -5.02 -5.12 -2.28
C ASN A 435 -4.94 -6.40 -1.43
N ARG A 436 -5.59 -6.47 -0.25
CA ARG A 436 -5.49 -7.58 0.69
C ARG A 436 -5.78 -8.95 0.05
N ASP A 437 -6.83 -9.06 -0.77
CA ASP A 437 -7.21 -10.33 -1.40
C ASP A 437 -6.12 -10.79 -2.38
N GLN A 438 -5.53 -9.86 -3.11
CA GLN A 438 -4.37 -10.12 -3.98
C GLN A 438 -3.17 -10.63 -3.19
N LEU A 439 -2.85 -10.01 -2.07
CA LEU A 439 -1.75 -10.45 -1.20
C LEU A 439 -1.93 -11.91 -0.75
N VAL A 440 -3.15 -12.28 -0.36
CA VAL A 440 -3.48 -13.67 0.02
C VAL A 440 -3.31 -14.62 -1.17
N ARG A 441 -3.77 -14.22 -2.37
CA ARG A 441 -3.63 -15.03 -3.59
C ARG A 441 -2.18 -15.26 -3.96
N ILE A 442 -1.33 -14.23 -3.87
CA ILE A 442 0.11 -14.35 -4.13
C ILE A 442 0.76 -15.29 -3.12
N LEU A 443 0.49 -15.12 -1.81
CA LEU A 443 1.06 -15.96 -0.74
C LEU A 443 0.61 -17.43 -0.83
N ASP A 444 -0.55 -17.70 -1.43
CA ASP A 444 -1.06 -19.05 -1.65
C ASP A 444 -0.65 -19.64 -3.00
N ASP A 445 -0.06 -18.85 -3.89
CA ASP A 445 0.40 -19.28 -5.20
C ASP A 445 1.51 -20.34 -5.09
N ALA A 446 1.48 -21.33 -5.99
CA ALA A 446 2.41 -22.45 -5.96
C ALA A 446 3.85 -22.05 -6.27
N ASP A 447 4.05 -21.13 -7.21
CA ASP A 447 5.38 -20.65 -7.61
C ASP A 447 5.96 -19.74 -6.53
N PHE A 448 5.12 -18.88 -5.92
CA PHE A 448 5.54 -18.11 -4.74
C PHE A 448 5.96 -19.04 -3.60
N ARG A 449 5.17 -20.04 -3.27
CA ARG A 449 5.49 -21.04 -2.21
C ARG A 449 6.74 -21.85 -2.51
N ALA A 450 6.98 -22.16 -3.78
CA ALA A 450 8.21 -22.79 -4.23
C ALA A 450 9.42 -21.84 -4.19
N GLY A 451 9.18 -20.52 -4.13
CA GLY A 451 10.20 -19.48 -4.25
C GLY A 451 10.68 -19.29 -5.69
N ASP A 452 9.88 -19.67 -6.67
CA ASP A 452 10.15 -19.51 -8.10
C ASP A 452 9.49 -18.23 -8.61
N ILE A 453 10.03 -17.10 -8.17
CA ILE A 453 9.51 -15.76 -8.39
C ILE A 453 10.52 -14.90 -9.14
N ASN A 454 10.03 -13.89 -9.85
CA ASN A 454 10.85 -12.89 -10.53
C ASN A 454 10.09 -11.55 -10.61
N THR A 455 10.75 -10.51 -11.13
CA THR A 455 10.15 -9.15 -11.20
C THR A 455 8.96 -9.05 -12.15
N ALA A 456 8.77 -10.00 -13.07
CA ALA A 456 7.62 -10.06 -13.96
C ALA A 456 6.46 -10.92 -13.43
N PHE A 457 6.53 -11.38 -12.17
CA PHE A 457 5.52 -12.26 -11.58
C PHE A 457 4.10 -11.67 -11.71
N LEU A 458 3.90 -10.41 -11.34
CA LEU A 458 2.61 -9.72 -11.44
C LEU A 458 2.30 -9.15 -12.84
N GLU A 459 3.19 -9.32 -13.82
CA GLU A 459 2.97 -8.93 -15.23
C GLU A 459 2.71 -10.16 -16.14
N SER A 460 2.63 -11.35 -15.55
CA SER A 460 2.41 -12.64 -16.21
C SER A 460 0.96 -13.14 -16.00
N THR A 461 0.73 -14.42 -16.27
CA THR A 461 -0.54 -15.11 -16.01
C THR A 461 -1.00 -15.06 -14.55
N HIS A 462 -0.08 -14.81 -13.61
CA HIS A 462 -0.41 -14.66 -12.18
C HIS A 462 -1.26 -13.41 -11.90
N THR A 463 -1.24 -12.38 -12.77
CA THR A 463 -2.06 -11.18 -12.60
C THR A 463 -3.55 -11.52 -12.57
N GLU A 464 -4.04 -12.28 -13.55
CA GLU A 464 -5.46 -12.65 -13.64
C GLU A 464 -5.93 -13.43 -12.41
N VAL A 465 -5.09 -14.36 -11.94
CA VAL A 465 -5.44 -15.19 -10.76
C VAL A 465 -5.37 -14.38 -9.48
N SER A 466 -4.37 -13.52 -9.34
CA SER A 466 -4.14 -12.76 -8.10
C SER A 466 -5.19 -11.65 -7.88
N THR A 467 -5.83 -11.16 -8.93
CA THR A 467 -6.87 -10.11 -8.81
C THR A 467 -8.27 -10.66 -8.51
N VAL A 468 -8.49 -11.96 -8.55
CA VAL A 468 -9.78 -12.57 -8.21
C VAL A 468 -10.08 -12.41 -6.72
N PRO A 469 -11.27 -11.91 -6.32
CA PRO A 469 -11.66 -11.83 -4.91
C PRO A 469 -11.57 -13.18 -4.20
N LEU A 470 -11.34 -13.17 -2.89
CA LEU A 470 -11.36 -14.38 -2.07
C LEU A 470 -12.77 -14.98 -1.97
N ALA A 471 -13.76 -14.11 -1.82
CA ALA A 471 -15.17 -14.49 -1.76
C ALA A 471 -15.72 -14.71 -3.17
N ASP A 472 -16.18 -15.91 -3.46
CA ASP A 472 -16.95 -16.23 -4.66
C ASP A 472 -18.43 -15.82 -4.50
N ASP A 473 -19.23 -15.92 -5.56
CA ASP A 473 -20.65 -15.56 -5.56
C ASP A 473 -21.46 -16.33 -4.51
N ASP A 474 -21.03 -17.54 -4.21
CA ASP A 474 -21.62 -18.39 -3.19
C ASP A 474 -21.36 -17.83 -1.80
N THR A 475 -20.14 -17.43 -1.54
CA THR A 475 -19.73 -16.76 -0.29
C THR A 475 -20.45 -15.43 -0.13
N VAL A 476 -20.59 -14.65 -1.21
CA VAL A 476 -21.36 -13.41 -1.22
C VAL A 476 -22.82 -13.67 -0.83
N SER A 477 -23.47 -14.66 -1.43
CA SER A 477 -24.87 -15.00 -1.15
C SER A 477 -25.09 -15.44 0.31
N VAL A 478 -24.18 -16.28 0.84
CA VAL A 478 -24.22 -16.75 2.24
C VAL A 478 -23.95 -15.58 3.21
N SER A 479 -23.03 -14.69 2.87
CA SER A 479 -22.70 -13.49 3.67
C SER A 479 -23.88 -12.51 3.69
N ALA A 480 -24.51 -12.27 2.55
CA ALA A 480 -25.68 -11.42 2.45
C ALA A 480 -26.88 -12.00 3.25
N PHE A 481 -27.04 -13.33 3.26
CA PHE A 481 -28.03 -13.97 4.12
C PHE A 481 -27.73 -13.78 5.61
N ALA A 482 -26.47 -13.89 6.03
CA ALA A 482 -26.07 -13.61 7.40
C ALA A 482 -26.36 -12.14 7.79
N ALA A 483 -26.05 -11.19 6.90
CA ALA A 483 -26.37 -9.78 7.07
C ALA A 483 -27.86 -9.52 7.23
N ALA A 484 -28.68 -10.14 6.37
CA ALA A 484 -30.15 -10.04 6.42
C ALA A 484 -30.74 -10.58 7.74
N VAL A 485 -30.24 -11.72 8.19
CA VAL A 485 -30.67 -12.32 9.47
C VAL A 485 -30.36 -11.41 10.66
N VAL A 486 -29.17 -10.77 10.66
CA VAL A 486 -28.82 -9.79 11.70
C VAL A 486 -29.70 -8.55 11.60
N ALA A 487 -29.98 -8.05 10.40
CA ALA A 487 -30.87 -6.90 10.20
C ALA A 487 -32.28 -7.15 10.75
N GLU A 488 -32.82 -8.36 10.54
CA GLU A 488 -34.11 -8.75 11.10
C GLU A 488 -34.08 -8.89 12.64
N ALA A 489 -32.99 -9.41 13.20
CA ALA A 489 -32.81 -9.50 14.65
C ALA A 489 -32.82 -8.11 15.29
N ASP A 490 -32.06 -7.16 14.71
CA ASP A 490 -32.02 -5.76 15.13
C ASP A 490 -33.41 -5.11 15.06
N ALA A 491 -34.06 -5.24 13.91
CA ALA A 491 -35.41 -4.70 13.72
C ALA A 491 -36.41 -5.25 14.73
N THR A 492 -36.25 -6.49 15.18
CA THR A 492 -37.10 -7.12 16.20
C THR A 492 -36.78 -6.54 17.59
N SER A 493 -35.52 -6.33 17.93
CA SER A 493 -35.08 -5.84 19.24
C SER A 493 -35.51 -4.39 19.51
N THR A 494 -35.62 -3.58 18.46
CA THR A 494 -35.93 -2.14 18.55
C THR A 494 -37.42 -1.82 18.46
N ARG A 495 -38.27 -2.79 18.08
CA ARG A 495 -39.72 -2.56 17.96
C ARG A 495 -40.43 -2.52 19.32
N PRO A 496 -41.46 -1.68 19.49
CA PRO A 496 -42.31 -1.69 20.67
C PRO A 496 -43.02 -3.06 20.90
N THR A 497 -43.29 -3.77 19.80
CA THR A 497 -43.94 -5.09 19.82
C THR A 497 -42.93 -6.23 19.71
N ARG A 498 -41.99 -6.30 20.67
CA ARG A 498 -40.92 -7.33 20.70
C ARG A 498 -41.43 -8.79 20.68
N HIS A 499 -42.71 -9.02 20.97
CA HIS A 499 -43.32 -10.36 20.96
C HIS A 499 -43.75 -10.81 19.56
N VAL A 500 -43.83 -9.90 18.59
CA VAL A 500 -44.18 -10.24 17.20
C VAL A 500 -42.88 -10.20 16.38
N ARG A 501 -42.42 -11.33 15.90
CA ARG A 501 -41.23 -11.47 15.10
C ARG A 501 -41.35 -10.69 13.78
N ALA A 502 -40.22 -10.23 13.25
CA ALA A 502 -40.16 -9.65 11.92
C ALA A 502 -40.69 -10.66 10.89
N GLY A 503 -41.55 -10.21 9.97
CA GLY A 503 -42.11 -11.07 8.93
C GLY A 503 -43.22 -12.01 9.39
N PHE A 504 -43.77 -11.86 10.61
CA PHE A 504 -44.87 -12.72 11.07
C PHE A 504 -46.06 -12.72 10.09
N ARG A 505 -46.52 -13.90 9.72
CA ARG A 505 -47.74 -14.15 8.92
C ARG A 505 -48.60 -15.22 9.59
N LEU A 506 -49.91 -15.05 9.47
CA LEU A 506 -50.87 -15.99 10.04
C LEU A 506 -50.94 -17.31 9.25
N PHE A 507 -50.61 -17.27 7.96
CA PHE A 507 -50.68 -18.43 7.06
C PHE A 507 -49.48 -18.41 6.11
N GLY A 508 -48.92 -19.61 5.87
CA GLY A 508 -47.80 -19.84 4.95
C GLY A 508 -46.44 -19.41 5.51
N ASP A 509 -45.41 -19.61 4.70
CA ASP A 509 -44.05 -19.19 5.02
C ASP A 509 -43.90 -17.67 4.95
N ALA A 510 -43.18 -17.09 5.91
CA ALA A 510 -42.83 -15.67 5.87
C ALA A 510 -41.60 -15.50 5.02
N ARG A 511 -41.67 -14.66 4.00
CA ARG A 511 -40.54 -14.28 3.12
C ARG A 511 -40.28 -12.79 3.23
N THR A 512 -39.03 -12.47 3.49
CA THR A 512 -38.52 -11.06 3.51
C THR A 512 -37.36 -10.96 2.56
N THR A 513 -37.45 -10.04 1.63
CA THR A 513 -36.35 -9.76 0.67
C THR A 513 -35.51 -8.60 1.19
N HIS A 514 -34.21 -8.83 1.28
CA HIS A 514 -33.20 -7.83 1.56
C HIS A 514 -32.36 -7.60 0.32
N ARG A 515 -31.98 -6.34 0.06
CA ARG A 515 -31.21 -5.94 -1.11
C ARG A 515 -29.91 -5.32 -0.68
N TYR A 516 -28.82 -5.78 -1.28
CA TYR A 516 -27.49 -5.27 -1.02
C TYR A 516 -26.79 -4.94 -2.34
N THR A 517 -25.90 -3.96 -2.29
CA THR A 517 -24.83 -3.79 -3.29
C THR A 517 -23.59 -4.45 -2.73
N VAL A 518 -22.87 -5.19 -3.57
CA VAL A 518 -21.62 -5.87 -3.21
C VAL A 518 -20.45 -4.98 -3.59
N GLY A 519 -19.49 -4.82 -2.69
CA GLY A 519 -18.27 -4.05 -2.95
C GLY A 519 -18.10 -2.83 -2.05
N GLN A 520 -16.95 -2.17 -2.23
CA GLN A 520 -16.52 -1.04 -1.42
C GLN A 520 -16.43 0.20 -2.31
N GLY A 521 -17.50 1.00 -2.38
CA GLY A 521 -17.51 2.28 -3.08
C GLY A 521 -18.57 2.43 -4.16
N SER A 522 -18.76 3.66 -4.62
CA SER A 522 -19.81 4.07 -5.57
C SER A 522 -19.67 3.55 -7.00
N GLY A 523 -18.56 2.86 -7.33
CA GLY A 523 -18.32 2.31 -8.67
C GLY A 523 -18.88 0.91 -8.93
N ASP A 524 -19.22 0.16 -7.85
CA ASP A 524 -19.70 -1.24 -7.96
C ASP A 524 -21.24 -1.36 -7.94
N ALA A 525 -21.96 -0.30 -8.29
CA ALA A 525 -23.44 -0.24 -8.22
C ALA A 525 -24.15 -1.32 -9.08
N GLU A 526 -23.45 -1.97 -10.02
CA GLU A 526 -24.01 -2.99 -10.89
C GLU A 526 -24.09 -4.39 -10.22
N ASN A 527 -23.34 -4.64 -9.17
CA ASN A 527 -23.29 -5.95 -8.49
C ASN A 527 -24.29 -6.01 -7.32
N GLY A 528 -25.57 -5.98 -7.64
CA GLY A 528 -26.64 -6.16 -6.65
C GLY A 528 -26.84 -7.63 -6.29
N VAL A 529 -27.07 -7.92 -5.01
CA VAL A 529 -27.52 -9.23 -4.53
C VAL A 529 -28.85 -9.08 -3.76
N ASP A 530 -29.87 -9.78 -4.22
CA ASP A 530 -31.17 -9.89 -3.54
C ASP A 530 -31.22 -11.19 -2.74
N VAL A 531 -31.53 -11.07 -1.46
CA VAL A 531 -31.54 -12.18 -0.52
C VAL A 531 -32.92 -12.35 0.08
N ASP A 532 -33.48 -13.52 -0.09
CA ASP A 532 -34.73 -13.93 0.54
C ASP A 532 -34.49 -14.71 1.83
N VAL A 533 -34.93 -14.15 2.94
CA VAL A 533 -35.02 -14.87 4.23
C VAL A 533 -36.39 -15.55 4.32
N VAL A 534 -36.40 -16.87 4.28
CA VAL A 534 -37.63 -17.67 4.39
C VAL A 534 -37.75 -18.28 5.78
N ARG A 535 -38.84 -18.00 6.46
CA ARG A 535 -39.17 -18.54 7.78
C ARG A 535 -40.36 -19.51 7.66
N SER A 536 -40.10 -20.79 7.93
CA SER A 536 -41.11 -21.83 7.90
C SER A 536 -41.37 -22.33 9.32
N SER A 537 -42.66 -22.40 9.72
CA SER A 537 -43.07 -23.06 10.95
C SER A 537 -43.43 -24.53 10.67
N ARG A 538 -42.56 -25.46 11.10
CA ARG A 538 -42.88 -26.88 11.02
C ARG A 538 -43.60 -27.34 12.29
N SER A 539 -44.66 -28.13 12.09
CA SER A 539 -45.55 -28.58 13.15
C SER A 539 -44.94 -29.54 14.19
N SER A 540 -43.65 -29.87 14.11
CA SER A 540 -43.02 -30.86 14.99
C SER A 540 -41.58 -30.62 15.41
N GLY A 541 -40.99 -29.44 15.20
CA GLY A 541 -39.54 -29.26 15.49
C GLY A 541 -38.98 -27.86 15.56
N GLY A 542 -39.80 -26.83 15.66
CA GLY A 542 -39.32 -25.45 15.71
C GLY A 542 -39.31 -24.73 14.36
N GLU A 543 -39.03 -23.44 14.41
CA GLU A 543 -38.94 -22.58 13.25
C GLU A 543 -37.62 -22.83 12.48
N SER A 544 -37.68 -22.98 11.16
CA SER A 544 -36.53 -23.00 10.31
C SER A 544 -36.40 -21.67 9.55
N VAL A 545 -35.19 -21.11 9.53
CA VAL A 545 -34.87 -19.91 8.78
C VAL A 545 -33.87 -20.31 7.69
N THR A 546 -34.21 -20.11 6.43
CA THR A 546 -33.43 -20.56 5.27
C THR A 546 -33.25 -19.44 4.24
N LEU A 547 -32.21 -19.56 3.43
CA LEU A 547 -32.01 -18.77 2.22
C LEU A 547 -32.99 -19.26 1.14
N GLY A 548 -33.66 -18.32 0.47
CA GLY A 548 -34.71 -18.61 -0.53
C GLY A 548 -34.24 -19.14 -1.88
N SER A 549 -32.98 -19.53 -2.02
CA SER A 549 -32.42 -20.18 -3.20
C SER A 549 -32.45 -21.72 -3.07
N ASP A 550 -32.12 -22.44 -4.16
CA ASP A 550 -31.96 -23.89 -4.21
C ASP A 550 -30.85 -24.47 -3.29
N ARG A 551 -30.21 -23.62 -2.50
CA ARG A 551 -29.12 -24.01 -1.59
C ARG A 551 -29.66 -24.40 -0.22
N ASN A 552 -29.08 -25.45 0.31
CA ASN A 552 -29.38 -25.92 1.65
C ASN A 552 -28.65 -25.08 2.72
N VAL A 553 -29.00 -23.77 2.80
CA VAL A 553 -28.48 -22.84 3.81
C VAL A 553 -29.50 -22.63 4.89
N ARG A 554 -29.16 -22.99 6.12
CA ARG A 554 -30.02 -22.91 7.29
C ARG A 554 -29.38 -22.17 8.44
N LEU A 555 -30.12 -21.26 9.06
CA LEU A 555 -29.68 -20.61 10.29
C LEU A 555 -29.68 -21.62 11.45
N VAL A 556 -28.54 -21.68 12.15
CA VAL A 556 -28.38 -22.47 13.38
C VAL A 556 -28.53 -21.57 14.61
N ALA A 557 -27.81 -20.45 14.63
CA ALA A 557 -27.86 -19.50 15.72
C ALA A 557 -27.46 -18.09 15.24
N VAL A 558 -28.03 -17.11 15.91
CA VAL A 558 -27.58 -15.71 15.90
C VAL A 558 -27.36 -15.32 17.34
N THR A 559 -26.19 -14.75 17.61
CA THR A 559 -25.87 -14.16 18.90
C THR A 559 -25.69 -12.67 18.69
N PRO A 560 -26.73 -11.87 18.81
CA PRO A 560 -26.56 -10.44 18.87
C PRO A 560 -25.81 -10.12 20.16
N PRO A 561 -24.78 -9.27 20.13
CA PRO A 561 -24.26 -8.72 21.35
C PRO A 561 -25.38 -7.92 22.04
N ASP A 562 -25.30 -7.76 23.37
CA ASP A 562 -26.31 -7.02 24.17
C ASP A 562 -26.51 -5.62 23.57
N GLY A 563 -27.54 -5.46 22.75
CA GLY A 563 -27.85 -4.26 21.99
C GLY A 563 -26.92 -4.08 20.78
N VAL A 564 -27.33 -4.52 19.59
CA VAL A 564 -26.66 -4.15 18.34
C VAL A 564 -26.73 -2.65 18.18
N ASN A 565 -25.65 -1.98 18.46
CA ASN A 565 -25.53 -0.54 18.27
C ASN A 565 -24.72 -0.28 16.99
N ARG A 566 -25.37 0.22 15.95
CA ARG A 566 -24.73 0.60 14.69
C ARG A 566 -23.60 1.60 14.89
N ASP A 567 -23.71 2.45 15.91
CA ASP A 567 -22.74 3.51 16.21
C ASP A 567 -21.46 2.96 16.87
N THR A 568 -21.51 1.77 17.49
CA THR A 568 -20.36 1.17 18.18
C THR A 568 -19.64 0.11 17.35
N GLY A 569 -20.17 -0.27 16.18
CA GLY A 569 -19.58 -1.31 15.34
C GLY A 569 -19.45 -2.68 16.03
N THR A 570 -20.25 -2.96 17.07
CA THR A 570 -20.24 -4.24 17.80
C THR A 570 -20.74 -5.36 16.89
N PRO A 571 -19.96 -6.43 16.68
CA PRO A 571 -20.33 -7.48 15.73
C PRO A 571 -21.40 -8.39 16.26
N ALA A 572 -22.15 -9.00 15.35
CA ALA A 572 -23.01 -10.16 15.61
C ALA A 572 -22.33 -11.44 15.09
N THR A 573 -22.50 -12.54 15.81
CA THR A 573 -22.07 -13.86 15.35
C THR A 573 -23.26 -14.62 14.79
N VAL A 574 -23.12 -15.10 13.56
CA VAL A 574 -24.12 -15.90 12.87
C VAL A 574 -23.53 -17.30 12.60
N ILE A 575 -24.21 -18.34 13.02
CA ILE A 575 -23.83 -19.71 12.71
C ILE A 575 -24.83 -20.23 11.67
N LEU A 576 -24.33 -20.55 10.51
CA LEU A 576 -25.09 -21.14 9.41
C LEU A 576 -24.69 -22.61 9.21
N GLU A 577 -25.60 -23.40 8.71
CA GLU A 577 -25.34 -24.72 8.14
C GLU A 577 -25.52 -24.59 6.62
N VAL A 578 -24.42 -24.75 5.89
CA VAL A 578 -24.35 -24.66 4.43
C VAL A 578 -23.96 -26.03 3.92
N ASP A 579 -24.86 -26.69 3.19
CA ASP A 579 -24.67 -28.06 2.66
C ASP A 579 -24.21 -29.07 3.74
N GLY A 580 -24.78 -28.96 4.93
CA GLY A 580 -24.46 -29.82 6.06
C GLY A 580 -23.20 -29.44 6.84
N ILE A 581 -22.48 -28.40 6.44
CA ILE A 581 -21.28 -27.88 7.11
C ILE A 581 -21.64 -26.64 7.94
N ARG A 582 -21.31 -26.65 9.23
CA ARG A 582 -21.47 -25.45 10.07
C ARG A 582 -20.37 -24.46 9.84
N ARG A 583 -20.76 -23.20 9.61
CA ARG A 583 -19.86 -22.06 9.40
C ARG A 583 -20.24 -20.93 10.34
N THR A 584 -19.22 -20.27 10.89
CA THR A 584 -19.38 -19.09 11.73
C THR A 584 -19.00 -17.86 10.91
N LEU A 585 -19.90 -16.88 10.90
CA LEU A 585 -19.70 -15.58 10.24
C LEU A 585 -19.81 -14.48 11.30
N THR A 586 -18.99 -13.45 11.17
CA THR A 586 -19.05 -12.25 12.01
C THR A 586 -19.59 -11.11 11.18
N VAL A 587 -20.68 -10.51 11.61
CA VAL A 587 -21.37 -9.44 10.87
C VAL A 587 -21.22 -8.13 11.62
N HIS A 588 -20.66 -7.15 10.95
CA HIS A 588 -20.52 -5.77 11.42
C HIS A 588 -21.48 -4.87 10.66
N ARG A 589 -22.23 -4.03 11.35
CA ARG A 589 -23.13 -3.04 10.72
C ARG A 589 -22.68 -1.64 11.08
N TYR A 590 -22.64 -0.78 10.08
CA TYR A 590 -22.14 0.59 10.19
C TYR A 590 -23.24 1.60 9.89
N PRO A 591 -23.09 2.85 10.36
CA PRO A 591 -23.90 3.96 9.87
C PRO A 591 -23.85 4.06 8.35
N GLY A 592 -24.89 4.56 7.70
CA GLY A 592 -24.93 4.65 6.22
C GLY A 592 -25.23 3.34 5.49
N GLY A 593 -25.56 2.25 6.23
CA GLY A 593 -25.99 0.99 5.61
C GLY A 593 -24.87 0.02 5.24
N GLY A 594 -23.61 0.37 5.53
CA GLY A 594 -22.48 -0.53 5.33
C GLY A 594 -22.56 -1.78 6.23
N VAL A 595 -22.23 -2.97 5.68
CA VAL A 595 -22.21 -4.24 6.40
C VAL A 595 -20.95 -5.01 6.01
N GLY A 596 -20.05 -5.23 6.97
CA GLY A 596 -18.90 -6.11 6.82
C GLY A 596 -19.24 -7.52 7.32
N VAL A 597 -18.96 -8.55 6.52
CA VAL A 597 -19.15 -9.94 6.92
C VAL A 597 -17.82 -10.69 6.77
N ASP A 598 -17.29 -11.14 7.90
CA ASP A 598 -16.03 -11.87 7.96
C ASP A 598 -16.27 -13.36 8.20
N SER A 599 -15.61 -14.19 7.42
CA SER A 599 -15.67 -15.64 7.54
C SER A 599 -14.39 -16.32 7.02
N ALA A 600 -14.24 -17.60 7.28
CA ALA A 600 -13.14 -18.40 6.71
C ALA A 600 -13.25 -18.58 5.17
N LEU A 601 -14.38 -18.25 4.57
CA LEU A 601 -14.59 -18.30 3.12
C LEU A 601 -14.05 -17.05 2.40
N GLY A 602 -13.81 -15.99 3.14
CA GLY A 602 -13.40 -14.68 2.69
C GLY A 602 -14.30 -13.59 3.28
N PRO A 603 -13.81 -12.35 3.34
CA PRO A 603 -14.58 -11.20 3.78
C PRO A 603 -15.45 -10.68 2.63
N VAL A 604 -16.62 -10.15 2.99
CA VAL A 604 -17.56 -9.53 2.07
C VAL A 604 -18.00 -8.19 2.62
N MET A 605 -17.89 -7.14 1.82
CA MET A 605 -18.50 -5.83 2.11
C MET A 605 -19.79 -5.69 1.31
N LEU A 606 -20.82 -5.27 2.02
CA LEU A 606 -22.16 -5.06 1.49
C LEU A 606 -22.64 -3.66 1.88
N THR A 607 -23.46 -3.06 1.05
CA THR A 607 -24.21 -1.85 1.39
C THR A 607 -25.70 -2.16 1.26
N GLU A 608 -26.44 -1.95 2.33
CA GLU A 608 -27.90 -2.16 2.36
C GLU A 608 -28.57 -1.13 1.44
N ARG A 609 -29.30 -1.59 0.41
CA ARG A 609 -30.06 -0.70 -0.47
C ARG A 609 -31.30 -0.19 0.23
N PRO A 610 -31.57 1.13 0.18
CA PRO A 610 -32.82 1.70 0.67
C PRO A 610 -34.02 1.00 -0.01
N ARG A 611 -35.11 0.88 0.72
CA ARG A 611 -36.34 0.30 0.16
C ARG A 611 -36.95 1.16 -0.95
N TYR A 612 -36.68 2.45 -0.94
CA TYR A 612 -37.11 3.44 -1.89
C TYR A 612 -35.88 4.24 -2.31
N ASP A 613 -35.70 4.41 -3.62
CA ASP A 613 -34.62 5.23 -4.16
C ASP A 613 -34.89 6.70 -3.82
N ASP A 614 -33.83 7.42 -3.46
CA ASP A 614 -33.92 8.88 -3.30
C ASP A 614 -33.90 9.51 -4.71
N PRO A 615 -34.88 10.35 -5.05
CA PRO A 615 -34.87 11.02 -6.36
C PRO A 615 -33.63 11.87 -6.63
N SER A 616 -32.92 12.29 -5.59
CA SER A 616 -31.66 13.05 -5.72
C SER A 616 -30.46 12.19 -6.11
N ASP A 617 -30.55 10.87 -5.95
CA ASP A 617 -29.47 9.91 -6.30
C ASP A 617 -29.56 9.42 -7.76
N ILE A 618 -30.60 9.83 -8.49
CA ILE A 618 -30.78 9.47 -9.91
C ILE A 618 -29.77 10.27 -10.73
N VAL A 619 -28.70 9.61 -11.14
CA VAL A 619 -27.73 10.16 -12.09
C VAL A 619 -28.39 10.21 -13.47
N ALA A 620 -28.34 11.36 -14.14
CA ALA A 620 -28.91 11.50 -15.48
C ALA A 620 -28.24 10.52 -16.46
N GLU A 621 -29.02 9.98 -17.39
CA GLU A 621 -28.49 9.11 -18.45
C GLU A 621 -27.41 9.86 -19.24
N GLY A 622 -26.25 9.22 -19.47
CA GLY A 622 -25.10 9.85 -20.13
C GLY A 622 -24.20 10.71 -19.21
N ALA A 623 -24.53 10.84 -17.91
CA ALA A 623 -23.67 11.54 -16.97
C ALA A 623 -22.43 10.72 -16.62
N LEU A 624 -21.25 11.32 -16.79
CA LEU A 624 -19.96 10.78 -16.42
C LEU A 624 -19.54 11.38 -15.06
N VAL A 625 -19.39 10.53 -14.07
CA VAL A 625 -18.96 10.93 -12.72
C VAL A 625 -17.54 10.49 -12.42
N ALA A 626 -16.86 11.20 -11.51
CA ALA A 626 -15.52 10.86 -11.09
C ALA A 626 -15.51 9.50 -10.39
N PRO A 627 -14.75 8.51 -10.88
CA PRO A 627 -14.64 7.19 -10.26
C PRO A 627 -13.74 7.21 -9.01
N MET A 628 -12.98 8.27 -8.82
CA MET A 628 -12.05 8.49 -7.71
C MET A 628 -11.87 9.98 -7.47
N PRO A 629 -11.43 10.39 -6.28
CA PRO A 629 -11.07 11.78 -6.04
C PRO A 629 -9.66 12.06 -6.59
N GLY A 630 -9.40 13.31 -6.97
CA GLY A 630 -8.10 13.73 -7.50
C GLY A 630 -8.13 15.15 -8.03
N THR A 631 -7.07 15.50 -8.76
CA THR A 631 -6.94 16.80 -9.44
C THR A 631 -7.02 16.58 -10.95
N VAL A 632 -7.84 17.33 -11.63
CA VAL A 632 -7.94 17.32 -13.10
C VAL A 632 -6.65 17.93 -13.69
N THR A 633 -5.81 17.12 -14.33
CA THR A 633 -4.56 17.59 -14.94
C THR A 633 -4.73 18.07 -16.37
N SER A 634 -5.66 17.47 -17.11
CA SER A 634 -5.98 17.89 -18.48
C SER A 634 -7.42 17.56 -18.85
N VAL A 635 -8.02 18.42 -19.68
CA VAL A 635 -9.30 18.19 -20.36
C VAL A 635 -9.04 18.19 -21.86
N SER A 636 -9.43 17.11 -22.56
CA SER A 636 -9.11 16.86 -23.97
C SER A 636 -10.25 17.13 -24.94
N VAL A 637 -11.44 17.49 -24.42
CA VAL A 637 -12.66 17.74 -25.20
C VAL A 637 -13.32 19.07 -24.82
N THR A 638 -14.20 19.54 -25.66
CA THR A 638 -15.04 20.74 -25.43
C THR A 638 -16.52 20.39 -25.57
N VAL A 639 -17.39 21.24 -25.00
CA VAL A 639 -18.84 21.11 -25.18
C VAL A 639 -19.18 21.22 -26.67
N GLY A 640 -19.91 20.25 -27.18
CA GLY A 640 -20.28 20.11 -28.59
C GLY A 640 -19.44 19.13 -29.40
N ASP A 641 -18.37 18.59 -28.83
CA ASP A 641 -17.54 17.56 -29.49
C ASP A 641 -18.29 16.21 -29.55
N GLU A 642 -18.22 15.55 -30.71
CA GLU A 642 -18.66 14.16 -30.88
C GLU A 642 -17.56 13.24 -30.32
N VAL A 643 -17.94 12.27 -29.46
CA VAL A 643 -17.04 11.32 -28.83
C VAL A 643 -17.52 9.88 -29.08
N THR A 644 -16.56 8.97 -29.11
CA THR A 644 -16.83 7.53 -29.21
C THR A 644 -16.46 6.83 -27.90
N THR A 645 -17.12 5.72 -27.62
CA THR A 645 -16.86 4.86 -26.45
C THR A 645 -15.36 4.55 -26.34
N GLY A 646 -14.77 4.79 -25.17
CA GLY A 646 -13.34 4.63 -24.92
C GLY A 646 -12.47 5.83 -25.27
N GLN A 647 -13.01 6.86 -25.93
CA GLN A 647 -12.26 8.09 -26.25
C GLN A 647 -11.91 8.84 -24.95
N LYS A 648 -10.64 9.26 -24.85
CA LYS A 648 -10.15 10.05 -23.70
C LYS A 648 -10.84 11.42 -23.66
N LEU A 649 -11.43 11.75 -22.50
CA LEU A 649 -12.08 13.03 -22.24
C LEU A 649 -11.21 13.93 -21.36
N MET A 650 -10.65 13.38 -20.29
CA MET A 650 -9.80 14.12 -19.36
C MET A 650 -8.83 13.17 -18.62
N THR A 651 -7.89 13.76 -17.92
CA THR A 651 -6.96 13.04 -17.03
C THR A 651 -7.11 13.58 -15.62
N ILE A 652 -7.16 12.68 -14.66
CA ILE A 652 -7.18 12.98 -13.23
C ILE A 652 -5.90 12.44 -12.62
N GLU A 653 -5.18 13.24 -11.84
CA GLU A 653 -4.07 12.79 -11.00
C GLU A 653 -4.58 12.50 -9.60
N ALA A 654 -4.35 11.28 -9.12
CA ALA A 654 -4.60 10.85 -7.76
C ALA A 654 -3.38 10.10 -7.23
N MET A 655 -2.89 10.42 -6.04
CA MET A 655 -1.76 9.73 -5.38
C MET A 655 -0.53 9.54 -6.29
N LYS A 656 -0.18 10.56 -7.08
CA LYS A 656 0.95 10.59 -8.05
C LYS A 656 0.77 9.69 -9.28
N MET A 657 -0.44 9.18 -9.51
CA MET A 657 -0.77 8.41 -10.71
C MET A 657 -1.78 9.17 -11.57
N GLU A 658 -1.57 9.15 -12.88
CA GLU A 658 -2.50 9.73 -13.84
C GLU A 658 -3.52 8.67 -14.29
N HIS A 659 -4.81 9.01 -14.19
CA HIS A 659 -5.90 8.17 -14.63
C HIS A 659 -6.66 8.84 -15.77
N THR A 660 -6.82 8.10 -16.87
CA THR A 660 -7.59 8.58 -18.00
C THR A 660 -9.07 8.31 -17.77
N ILE A 661 -9.89 9.36 -17.90
CA ILE A 661 -11.35 9.27 -17.93
C ILE A 661 -11.78 9.28 -19.39
N SER A 662 -12.48 8.22 -19.79
CA SER A 662 -12.94 8.00 -21.17
C SER A 662 -14.45 8.01 -21.27
N ALA A 663 -14.96 8.29 -22.47
CA ALA A 663 -16.38 8.22 -22.77
C ALA A 663 -16.92 6.79 -22.55
N THR A 664 -18.05 6.68 -21.88
CA THR A 664 -18.74 5.40 -21.62
C THR A 664 -19.71 5.02 -22.74
N THR A 665 -20.09 5.98 -23.57
CA THR A 665 -21.02 5.81 -24.68
C THR A 665 -20.63 6.72 -25.84
N ASP A 666 -21.08 6.38 -27.06
CA ASP A 666 -20.99 7.26 -28.22
C ASP A 666 -22.00 8.40 -28.07
N GLY A 667 -21.62 9.61 -28.41
CA GLY A 667 -22.54 10.75 -28.32
C GLY A 667 -21.84 12.10 -28.43
N THR A 668 -22.58 13.17 -28.05
CA THR A 668 -22.08 14.54 -28.05
C THR A 668 -21.91 15.03 -26.62
N VAL A 669 -20.76 15.65 -26.30
CA VAL A 669 -20.53 16.27 -24.99
C VAL A 669 -21.47 17.47 -24.81
N SER A 670 -22.52 17.31 -24.00
CA SER A 670 -23.51 18.38 -23.78
C SER A 670 -23.11 19.32 -22.64
N SER A 671 -22.34 18.82 -21.64
CA SER A 671 -21.78 19.69 -20.61
C SER A 671 -20.44 19.15 -20.10
N LEU A 672 -19.59 20.09 -19.66
CA LEU A 672 -18.35 19.82 -18.92
C LEU A 672 -18.47 20.56 -17.57
N ALA A 673 -18.47 19.76 -16.49
CA ALA A 673 -18.61 20.29 -15.11
C ALA A 673 -17.26 20.44 -14.40
N ALA A 674 -16.16 19.89 -14.96
CA ALA A 674 -14.82 19.92 -14.38
C ALA A 674 -13.82 20.60 -15.33
N ALA A 675 -12.90 21.38 -14.80
CA ALA A 675 -11.84 22.08 -15.52
C ALA A 675 -10.45 21.67 -14.99
N THR A 676 -9.42 21.92 -15.82
CA THR A 676 -8.02 21.68 -15.43
C THR A 676 -7.67 22.48 -14.17
N GLY A 677 -7.13 21.80 -13.17
CA GLY A 677 -6.78 22.33 -11.85
C GLY A 677 -7.85 22.11 -10.78
N ASP A 678 -9.05 21.65 -11.14
CA ASP A 678 -10.10 21.38 -10.16
C ASP A 678 -9.77 20.15 -9.30
N HIS A 679 -10.03 20.29 -8.01
CA HIS A 679 -10.07 19.15 -7.08
C HIS A 679 -11.46 18.55 -7.07
N ILE A 680 -11.56 17.27 -7.37
CA ILE A 680 -12.82 16.55 -7.47
C ILE A 680 -12.88 15.41 -6.46
N GLU A 681 -14.08 15.12 -5.99
CA GLU A 681 -14.37 13.98 -5.12
C GLU A 681 -15.02 12.84 -5.93
N THR A 682 -14.95 11.61 -5.41
CA THR A 682 -15.67 10.47 -6.02
C THR A 682 -17.16 10.78 -6.16
N GLY A 683 -17.74 10.48 -7.34
CA GLY A 683 -19.13 10.78 -7.64
C GLY A 683 -19.39 12.20 -8.13
N THR A 684 -18.38 13.08 -8.17
CA THR A 684 -18.52 14.42 -8.75
C THR A 684 -18.83 14.31 -10.25
N LEU A 685 -19.85 15.02 -10.71
CA LEU A 685 -20.17 15.09 -12.16
C LEU A 685 -19.01 15.73 -12.92
N LEU A 686 -18.52 15.04 -13.95
CA LEU A 686 -17.41 15.50 -14.80
C LEU A 686 -17.90 16.02 -16.15
N ALA A 687 -18.75 15.26 -16.80
CA ALA A 687 -19.30 15.57 -18.10
C ALA A 687 -20.67 14.89 -18.29
N VAL A 688 -21.43 15.37 -19.25
CA VAL A 688 -22.65 14.70 -19.75
C VAL A 688 -22.48 14.45 -21.24
N ILE A 689 -22.76 13.22 -21.68
CA ILE A 689 -22.70 12.79 -23.07
C ILE A 689 -24.11 12.42 -23.51
N ASP A 690 -24.69 13.21 -24.39
CA ASP A 690 -26.00 12.92 -24.97
C ASP A 690 -25.86 11.86 -26.07
N SER A 691 -26.44 10.68 -25.85
CA SER A 691 -26.47 9.61 -26.86
C SER A 691 -27.44 9.96 -28.00
N PRO A 692 -27.09 9.66 -29.27
CA PRO A 692 -27.98 9.90 -30.39
C PRO A 692 -29.30 9.12 -30.31
N ASP A 693 -29.37 8.03 -29.52
CA ASP A 693 -30.59 7.24 -29.36
C ASP A 693 -31.58 7.79 -28.30
N ALA A 694 -31.21 8.82 -27.53
CA ALA A 694 -32.09 9.39 -26.51
C ALA A 694 -33.16 10.36 -27.05
N SER A 695 -33.11 10.72 -28.32
CA SER A 695 -34.01 11.74 -28.89
C SER A 695 -35.40 11.23 -29.36
N ASP A 696 -35.67 9.90 -29.28
CA ASP A 696 -36.93 9.35 -29.87
C ASP A 696 -37.96 8.84 -28.83
N THR A 697 -37.71 8.96 -27.51
CA THR A 697 -38.66 8.41 -26.50
C THR A 697 -39.58 9.47 -25.85
N ASP A 698 -39.36 10.76 -26.07
CA ASP A 698 -40.17 11.82 -25.41
C ASP A 698 -41.41 12.30 -26.21
N ASN A 699 -41.82 11.61 -27.31
CA ASN A 699 -42.95 12.07 -28.16
C ASN A 699 -44.11 11.07 -28.29
N GLN A 700 -44.31 10.15 -27.32
CA GLN A 700 -45.47 9.25 -27.34
C GLN A 700 -46.25 9.15 -26.03
N THR A 701 -46.61 10.27 -25.42
CA THR A 701 -47.72 10.28 -24.45
C THR A 701 -48.46 11.60 -24.53
N ASP A 702 -49.20 11.80 -25.61
CA ASP A 702 -50.38 12.66 -25.66
C ASP A 702 -51.27 12.23 -26.84
N ASN A 703 -52.19 11.26 -26.60
CA ASN A 703 -53.49 11.19 -27.23
C ASN A 703 -54.43 10.24 -26.44
#